data_35bd683d6462f0469e76b82e6c0c9b5f
#
_entry.id   35bd683d6462f0469e76b82e6c0c9b5f
#
_cell.length_a   1.000
_cell.length_b   1.000
_cell.length_c   1.000
_cell.angle_alpha   90.00
_cell.angle_beta   90.00
_cell.angle_gamma   90.00
#
_symmetry.space_group_name_H-M   'P 1'
#
loop_
_entity.id
_entity.type
_entity.pdbx_description
1 polymer ?
#
loop_
_entity_poly.entity_id
_entity_poly.type
_entity_poly.pdbx_seq_one_letter_code
_entity_poly.pdbx_strand_id
1 'polypeptide(L)'
;MKTFFTAICLAISAVALAQDGTFKGYITSDDLPLEAVSVQLESKTTKKWTTSNRKGEFSLSLPAGEYRLKVLSLGYIPYNDKVTITAGATTEQNIALKEDVLGIDEVVITATKTKENRKDAPVLVSVTSQKELTIVKAHSLIDALVFQPGLRTEVNCQNCGTTQVRINGMEGSYSQILIDSRPIFGSLNGVYGLDQIPANMIERIEVIRGGGSALFGSNAIAGTINVITKDPIKNEAQAGIVSNLIGGKSADIISSFNGSIVSDNYMRGISFHALNRNRQSYDANDDDFTEITRLQNLNAGAKLFNHFTDRHKLTAELNMSDEDRRGGNKLDLPEHLADIAESIRTKVIGGNANYDYFSPAYNHKLSAYTSAERTRADNYYGKLEGTDIEASTGNYGLTKEHIWVLGGQHTYYLPTAKGQLQLTSGAEFNHDVLSETRQNPNILTINQKSNTFGLFSQADWKISPKFKLLGGLRLDHVNASLLKESITVLNPRASALYNINENFILRGSYARGFRAPMFYSEDVHSELITGEVRRVKLAENLKKETSDSYTASFEYNHTHDTHQLIAMIEGFYTALHDRFHYEKIGEENGFHIKQKINTDGAVVKGVNIEVKYSPNPKWQCQLAATMQSAKYNSPQTPEDGITSDEILRTPNLYGNLMATYRPVPQWNINLVTVYTGSMKVPHINGYITETRLETTKGMIDFGLNTSYEFKWKKFFPLEVSCGVKNMFNQYQNDFDKGAERDSNYIYGPSLPRTIFVGLKIK
;
A
#
# COMPACT_ATOMS: atom_id res chain seq x y z
N MET A 1 27.25 53.56 50.72
CA MET A 1 27.43 53.39 49.26
C MET A 1 28.42 52.30 48.84
N LYS A 2 29.49 52.03 49.60
CA LYS A 2 30.44 50.94 49.25
C LYS A 2 29.89 49.53 49.47
N THR A 3 29.03 49.29 50.46
CA THR A 3 28.40 47.99 50.72
C THR A 3 27.30 47.59 49.74
N PHE A 4 26.68 48.53 49.04
CA PHE A 4 25.65 48.28 48.02
C PHE A 4 26.27 47.84 46.69
N PHE A 5 27.47 48.35 46.35
CA PHE A 5 28.19 47.96 45.15
C PHE A 5 28.80 46.56 45.22
N THR A 6 29.19 46.11 46.42
CA THR A 6 29.72 44.76 46.62
C THR A 6 28.66 43.68 46.54
N ALA A 7 27.40 43.98 46.93
CA ALA A 7 26.27 43.09 46.83
C ALA A 7 25.77 42.94 45.35
N ILE A 8 25.88 44.00 44.53
CA ILE A 8 25.54 43.95 43.10
C ILE A 8 26.62 43.16 42.31
N CYS A 9 27.90 43.29 42.64
CA CYS A 9 28.96 42.50 42.00
C CYS A 9 28.92 40.99 42.39
N LEU A 10 28.43 40.62 43.56
CA LEU A 10 28.21 39.23 43.98
C LEU A 10 26.93 38.65 43.36
N ALA A 11 25.93 39.46 43.03
CA ALA A 11 24.70 39.01 42.32
C ALA A 11 24.94 38.81 40.82
N ILE A 12 25.92 39.49 40.22
CA ILE A 12 26.27 39.34 38.78
C ILE A 12 27.19 38.14 38.52
N SER A 13 27.88 37.64 39.52
CA SER A 13 28.76 36.43 39.38
C SER A 13 28.06 35.11 39.56
N ALA A 14 26.72 35.07 39.76
CA ALA A 14 25.91 33.85 39.85
C ALA A 14 25.09 33.52 38.60
N VAL A 15 25.29 34.20 37.49
CA VAL A 15 24.90 33.66 36.15
C VAL A 15 26.05 32.74 35.74
N ALA A 16 26.16 31.59 36.39
CA ALA A 16 26.90 30.46 35.86
C ALA A 16 26.27 30.16 34.47
N LEU A 17 26.96 30.57 33.41
CA LEU A 17 26.69 30.03 32.06
C LEU A 17 26.76 28.52 32.23
N ALA A 18 25.63 27.87 32.21
CA ALA A 18 25.56 26.43 32.24
C ALA A 18 26.33 25.94 31.00
N GLN A 19 27.58 25.51 31.27
CA GLN A 19 28.45 25.04 30.20
C GLN A 19 27.88 23.71 29.71
N ASP A 20 27.53 23.62 28.42
CA ASP A 20 27.07 22.38 27.82
C ASP A 20 28.13 21.29 27.95
N GLY A 21 27.73 20.07 28.23
CA GLY A 21 28.56 18.88 28.08
C GLY A 21 28.40 18.27 26.69
N THR A 22 29.34 17.40 26.33
CA THR A 22 29.30 16.70 25.05
C THR A 22 29.04 15.22 25.28
N PHE A 23 28.03 14.68 24.57
CA PHE A 23 27.76 13.24 24.44
C PHE A 23 28.27 12.74 23.10
N LYS A 24 29.15 11.75 23.06
CA LYS A 24 29.68 11.17 21.80
C LYS A 24 29.90 9.68 21.92
N GLY A 25 30.08 9.00 20.78
CA GLY A 25 30.38 7.57 20.73
C GLY A 25 30.32 7.02 19.31
N TYR A 26 30.32 5.69 19.24
CA TYR A 26 30.20 4.93 17.99
C TYR A 26 28.96 4.05 18.03
N ILE A 27 28.30 3.91 16.87
CA ILE A 27 27.19 2.99 16.69
C ILE A 27 27.59 1.92 15.69
N THR A 28 27.44 0.66 16.10
CA THR A 28 27.81 -0.51 15.30
C THR A 28 26.68 -1.54 15.29
N SER A 29 26.73 -2.47 14.31
CA SER A 29 26.03 -3.75 14.33
C SER A 29 26.97 -4.79 13.75
N ASP A 30 27.12 -5.94 14.43
CA ASP A 30 28.08 -7.00 14.05
C ASP A 30 29.49 -6.43 13.75
N ASP A 31 29.94 -5.50 14.62
CA ASP A 31 31.23 -4.78 14.52
C ASP A 31 31.38 -3.86 13.29
N LEU A 32 30.33 -3.70 12.49
CA LEU A 32 30.31 -2.79 11.35
C LEU A 32 29.70 -1.43 11.75
N PRO A 33 30.29 -0.30 11.33
CA PRO A 33 29.75 1.01 11.64
C PRO A 33 28.38 1.22 10.97
N LEU A 34 27.45 1.81 11.72
CA LEU A 34 26.11 2.16 11.21
C LEU A 34 26.01 3.67 10.95
N GLU A 35 25.73 4.03 9.69
CA GLU A 35 25.46 5.39 9.23
C GLU A 35 23.99 5.76 9.42
N ALA A 36 23.73 7.06 9.60
CA ALA A 36 22.38 7.65 9.67
C ALA A 36 21.48 7.14 10.81
N VAL A 37 22.07 6.63 11.89
CA VAL A 37 21.34 6.21 13.09
C VAL A 37 20.96 7.43 13.92
N SER A 38 19.68 7.56 14.26
CA SER A 38 19.18 8.66 15.09
C SER A 38 19.49 8.44 16.57
N VAL A 39 20.21 9.36 17.18
CA VAL A 39 20.54 9.41 18.62
C VAL A 39 19.74 10.53 19.26
N GLN A 40 18.79 10.21 20.11
CA GLN A 40 17.88 11.15 20.75
C GLN A 40 18.12 11.19 22.25
N LEU A 41 18.21 12.38 22.80
CA LEU A 41 18.35 12.63 24.23
C LEU A 41 17.20 13.52 24.70
N GLU A 42 16.44 13.05 25.67
CA GLU A 42 15.23 13.71 26.17
C GLU A 42 15.27 13.80 27.71
N SER A 43 15.05 15.02 28.20
CA SER A 43 14.78 15.32 29.62
C SER A 43 13.41 16.00 29.76
N LYS A 44 13.04 16.43 30.95
CA LYS A 44 11.77 17.18 31.16
C LYS A 44 11.72 18.52 30.42
N THR A 45 12.88 19.12 30.16
CA THR A 45 13.00 20.49 29.61
C THR A 45 13.72 20.56 28.27
N THR A 46 14.45 19.50 27.89
CA THR A 46 15.34 19.52 26.72
C THR A 46 15.14 18.25 25.91
N LYS A 47 14.97 18.42 24.60
CA LYS A 47 14.98 17.34 23.63
C LYS A 47 15.93 17.72 22.50
N LYS A 48 16.99 16.93 22.31
CA LYS A 48 17.95 17.11 21.23
C LYS A 48 18.22 15.77 20.55
N TRP A 49 18.66 15.83 19.30
CA TRP A 49 19.00 14.64 18.53
C TRP A 49 20.17 14.94 17.59
N THR A 50 20.86 13.87 17.18
CA THR A 50 21.91 13.87 16.16
C THR A 50 21.84 12.55 15.38
N THR A 51 22.62 12.43 14.31
CA THR A 51 22.76 11.21 13.52
C THR A 51 24.21 10.76 13.46
N SER A 52 24.43 9.44 13.39
CA SER A 52 25.77 8.90 13.17
C SER A 52 26.23 9.14 11.72
N ASN A 53 27.53 9.39 11.55
CA ASN A 53 28.17 9.55 10.26
C ASN A 53 28.55 8.17 9.63
N ARG A 54 29.20 8.17 8.45
CA ARG A 54 29.64 6.95 7.74
C ARG A 54 30.56 6.03 8.54
N LYS A 55 31.25 6.55 9.57
CA LYS A 55 32.09 5.77 10.46
C LYS A 55 31.33 5.29 11.70
N GLY A 56 30.03 5.54 11.79
CA GLY A 56 29.21 5.26 12.96
C GLY A 56 29.38 6.28 14.10
N GLU A 57 30.17 7.35 13.92
CA GLU A 57 30.46 8.34 14.97
C GLU A 57 29.26 9.28 15.12
N PHE A 58 28.94 9.63 16.38
CA PHE A 58 27.97 10.67 16.69
C PHE A 58 28.52 11.61 17.77
N SER A 59 28.04 12.85 17.77
CA SER A 59 28.36 13.86 18.80
C SER A 59 27.20 14.83 18.97
N LEU A 60 26.88 15.18 20.20
CA LEU A 60 25.78 16.08 20.56
C LEU A 60 26.15 16.92 21.81
N SER A 61 26.00 18.23 21.73
CA SER A 61 26.20 19.16 22.85
C SER A 61 24.87 19.44 23.57
N LEU A 62 24.85 19.31 24.91
CA LEU A 62 23.65 19.37 25.74
C LEU A 62 23.95 20.06 27.08
N PRO A 63 22.97 20.76 27.69
CA PRO A 63 23.05 21.19 29.07
C PRO A 63 23.32 19.99 30.00
N ALA A 64 24.02 20.23 31.12
CA ALA A 64 24.25 19.21 32.15
C ALA A 64 22.90 18.71 32.71
N GLY A 65 22.79 17.39 32.93
CA GLY A 65 21.54 16.78 33.43
C GLY A 65 21.42 15.31 33.14
N GLU A 66 20.37 14.72 33.66
CA GLU A 66 19.96 13.32 33.31
C GLU A 66 19.05 13.29 32.11
N TYR A 67 19.37 12.43 31.17
CA TYR A 67 18.63 12.25 29.91
C TYR A 67 18.26 10.80 29.71
N ARG A 68 17.08 10.60 29.10
CA ARG A 68 16.72 9.32 28.48
C ARG A 68 17.37 9.30 27.09
N LEU A 69 18.24 8.33 26.86
CA LEU A 69 18.84 8.03 25.57
C LEU A 69 17.93 7.09 24.79
N LYS A 70 17.64 7.42 23.56
CA LYS A 70 16.96 6.56 22.61
C LYS A 70 17.71 6.56 21.28
N VAL A 71 18.13 5.37 20.81
CA VAL A 71 18.85 5.19 19.55
C VAL A 71 17.99 4.36 18.62
N LEU A 72 17.74 4.91 17.42
CA LEU A 72 16.81 4.37 16.46
C LEU A 72 17.46 4.25 15.08
N SER A 73 17.31 3.10 14.46
CA SER A 73 17.65 2.85 13.07
C SER A 73 16.64 1.89 12.45
N LEU A 74 16.31 2.09 11.18
CA LEU A 74 15.40 1.19 10.46
C LEU A 74 16.02 -0.20 10.37
N GLY A 75 15.23 -1.24 10.71
CA GLY A 75 15.69 -2.63 10.71
C GLY A 75 16.49 -3.05 11.94
N TYR A 76 16.55 -2.21 12.99
CA TYR A 76 17.23 -2.51 14.23
C TYR A 76 16.30 -2.33 15.43
N ILE A 77 16.53 -3.16 16.48
CA ILE A 77 15.81 -3.05 17.74
C ILE A 77 16.21 -1.72 18.42
N PRO A 78 15.24 -0.88 18.84
CA PRO A 78 15.54 0.38 19.51
C PRO A 78 16.37 0.18 20.77
N TYR A 79 17.49 0.89 20.87
CA TYR A 79 18.30 0.91 22.09
C TYR A 79 17.81 2.04 23.00
N ASN A 80 17.52 1.73 24.25
CA ASN A 80 17.07 2.68 25.25
C ASN A 80 17.93 2.58 26.49
N ASP A 81 18.39 3.75 27.01
CA ASP A 81 19.23 3.84 28.19
C ASP A 81 19.02 5.19 28.91
N LYS A 82 19.71 5.39 30.01
CA LYS A 82 19.82 6.68 30.73
C LYS A 82 21.25 7.14 30.68
N VAL A 83 21.47 8.40 30.41
CA VAL A 83 22.81 8.99 30.39
C VAL A 83 22.83 10.29 31.22
N THR A 84 23.90 10.49 31.96
CA THR A 84 24.14 11.73 32.72
C THR A 84 25.19 12.55 32.00
N ILE A 85 24.84 13.79 31.66
CA ILE A 85 25.72 14.77 31.02
C ILE A 85 26.27 15.71 32.11
N THR A 86 27.59 15.83 32.16
CA THR A 86 28.29 16.70 33.11
C THR A 86 28.73 17.97 32.38
N ALA A 87 28.57 19.14 33.02
CA ALA A 87 28.94 20.42 32.47
C ALA A 87 30.43 20.46 32.08
N GLY A 88 30.73 20.91 30.86
CA GLY A 88 32.07 21.03 30.31
C GLY A 88 32.84 19.71 30.11
N ALA A 89 32.23 18.56 30.39
CA ALA A 89 32.84 17.24 30.21
C ALA A 89 32.31 16.51 28.97
N THR A 90 33.08 15.53 28.51
CA THR A 90 32.65 14.60 27.45
C THR A 90 32.22 13.29 28.10
N THR A 91 30.96 12.89 27.84
CA THR A 91 30.45 11.56 28.16
C THR A 91 30.52 10.72 26.87
N GLU A 92 31.18 9.58 26.92
CA GLU A 92 31.38 8.69 25.79
C GLU A 92 30.67 7.35 26.01
N GLN A 93 29.88 6.91 25.01
CA GLN A 93 29.17 5.63 25.06
C GLN A 93 29.07 5.02 23.65
N ASN A 94 29.66 3.83 23.48
CA ASN A 94 29.56 3.05 22.27
C ASN A 94 28.32 2.15 22.33
N ILE A 95 27.58 2.04 21.23
CA ILE A 95 26.27 1.39 21.17
C ILE A 95 26.29 0.35 20.06
N ALA A 96 26.04 -0.91 20.41
CA ALA A 96 25.83 -1.98 19.45
C ALA A 96 24.32 -2.23 19.28
N LEU A 97 23.81 -2.01 18.06
CA LEU A 97 22.43 -2.29 17.73
C LEU A 97 22.27 -3.73 17.26
N LYS A 98 21.19 -4.38 17.68
CA LYS A 98 20.78 -5.72 17.22
C LYS A 98 19.77 -5.60 16.08
N GLU A 99 19.92 -6.44 15.04
CA GLU A 99 18.98 -6.47 13.92
C GLU A 99 17.57 -6.87 14.40
N ASP A 100 16.56 -6.09 14.01
CA ASP A 100 15.15 -6.46 14.17
C ASP A 100 14.71 -7.25 12.92
N VAL A 101 14.94 -8.56 12.97
CA VAL A 101 14.73 -9.46 11.84
C VAL A 101 13.26 -9.52 11.40
N LEU A 102 12.34 -9.42 12.37
CA LEU A 102 10.89 -9.55 12.14
C LEU A 102 10.12 -8.21 12.11
N GLY A 103 10.77 -7.08 12.35
CA GLY A 103 10.11 -5.77 12.39
C GLY A 103 9.16 -5.61 13.59
N ILE A 104 9.50 -6.19 14.76
CA ILE A 104 8.64 -6.14 15.95
C ILE A 104 8.43 -4.71 16.45
N ASP A 105 9.47 -3.88 16.39
CA ASP A 105 9.47 -2.48 16.84
C ASP A 105 9.35 -1.47 15.70
N GLU A 106 8.75 -1.89 14.57
CA GLU A 106 8.58 -1.06 13.38
C GLU A 106 7.66 0.14 13.63
N VAL A 107 7.99 1.27 13.00
CA VAL A 107 7.21 2.50 13.09
C VAL A 107 6.16 2.54 11.99
N VAL A 108 4.90 2.79 12.37
CA VAL A 108 3.76 2.92 11.46
C VAL A 108 3.15 4.33 11.52
N ILE A 109 2.44 4.72 10.48
CA ILE A 109 1.77 6.03 10.38
C ILE A 109 0.27 5.87 10.15
N THR A 110 -0.16 4.80 9.51
CA THR A 110 -1.53 4.63 9.00
C THR A 110 -2.57 4.54 10.11
N ALA A 111 -2.21 4.02 11.30
CA ALA A 111 -3.14 3.87 12.40
C ALA A 111 -3.72 5.21 12.92
N THR A 112 -2.88 6.26 13.00
CA THR A 112 -3.21 7.52 13.69
C THR A 112 -2.88 8.78 12.88
N LYS A 113 -2.41 8.66 11.62
CA LYS A 113 -1.78 9.74 10.82
C LYS A 113 -0.57 10.38 11.49
N THR A 114 0.04 9.70 12.46
CA THR A 114 1.26 10.12 13.17
C THR A 114 2.19 8.94 13.35
N LYS A 115 3.49 9.20 13.42
CA LYS A 115 4.50 8.14 13.63
C LYS A 115 4.37 7.55 15.02
N GLU A 116 4.13 6.24 15.12
CA GLU A 116 4.11 5.49 16.37
C GLU A 116 4.68 4.08 16.18
N ASN A 117 5.06 3.43 17.28
CA ASN A 117 5.48 2.04 17.22
C ASN A 117 4.27 1.14 16.92
N ARG A 118 4.41 0.15 16.05
CA ARG A 118 3.35 -0.80 15.66
C ARG A 118 2.70 -1.49 16.87
N LYS A 119 3.49 -1.83 17.89
CA LYS A 119 2.99 -2.44 19.14
C LYS A 119 2.05 -1.51 19.91
N ASP A 120 2.32 -0.19 19.88
CA ASP A 120 1.54 0.83 20.59
C ASP A 120 0.32 1.31 19.78
N ALA A 121 0.20 0.91 18.51
CA ALA A 121 -0.91 1.28 17.66
C ALA A 121 -2.21 0.59 18.14
N PRO A 122 -3.29 1.37 18.42
CA PRO A 122 -4.56 0.83 18.96
C PRO A 122 -5.37 0.09 17.89
N VAL A 123 -4.99 0.23 16.62
CA VAL A 123 -5.52 -0.53 15.48
C VAL A 123 -4.40 -1.42 14.95
N LEU A 124 -4.73 -2.65 14.60
CA LEU A 124 -3.76 -3.57 14.03
C LEU A 124 -3.30 -3.07 12.65
N VAL A 125 -1.99 -2.88 12.50
CA VAL A 125 -1.35 -2.56 11.21
C VAL A 125 -0.45 -3.72 10.82
N SER A 126 -0.73 -4.31 9.67
CA SER A 126 0.19 -5.26 9.02
C SER A 126 1.17 -4.50 8.16
N VAL A 127 2.44 -4.89 8.23
CA VAL A 127 3.52 -4.21 7.50
C VAL A 127 4.25 -5.21 6.63
N THR A 128 4.46 -4.87 5.34
CA THR A 128 5.43 -5.52 4.46
C THR A 128 6.65 -4.61 4.33
N SER A 129 7.78 -5.06 4.81
CA SER A 129 9.05 -4.36 4.75
C SER A 129 9.70 -4.47 3.37
N GLN A 130 10.68 -3.59 3.08
CA GLN A 130 11.50 -3.70 1.86
C GLN A 130 12.24 -5.05 1.76
N LYS A 131 12.60 -5.65 2.89
CA LYS A 131 13.23 -6.97 2.95
C LYS A 131 12.28 -8.05 2.43
N GLU A 132 11.02 -8.04 2.85
CA GLU A 132 9.99 -8.96 2.36
C GLU A 132 9.71 -8.76 0.87
N LEU A 133 9.65 -7.49 0.37
CA LEU A 133 9.55 -7.19 -1.06
C LEU A 133 10.70 -7.84 -1.87
N THR A 134 11.91 -7.82 -1.31
CA THR A 134 13.09 -8.43 -1.94
C THR A 134 13.03 -9.96 -1.92
N ILE A 135 12.52 -10.57 -0.86
CA ILE A 135 12.35 -12.03 -0.72
C ILE A 135 11.39 -12.56 -1.80
N VAL A 136 10.24 -11.90 -1.98
CA VAL A 136 9.23 -12.31 -2.95
C VAL A 136 9.54 -11.89 -4.38
N LYS A 137 10.65 -11.13 -4.58
CA LYS A 137 11.04 -10.57 -5.89
C LYS A 137 9.91 -9.78 -6.52
N ALA A 138 9.27 -8.90 -5.72
CA ALA A 138 8.24 -8.00 -6.19
C ALA A 138 8.81 -6.93 -7.12
N HIS A 139 8.13 -6.67 -8.23
CA HIS A 139 8.45 -5.62 -9.19
C HIS A 139 7.48 -4.44 -9.11
N SER A 140 6.25 -4.72 -8.69
CA SER A 140 5.19 -3.73 -8.47
C SER A 140 4.50 -3.95 -7.12
N LEU A 141 3.64 -3.01 -6.74
CA LEU A 141 2.84 -3.10 -5.51
C LEU A 141 2.01 -4.38 -5.47
N ILE A 142 1.34 -4.74 -6.57
CA ILE A 142 0.44 -5.90 -6.63
C ILE A 142 1.16 -7.22 -6.33
N ASP A 143 2.42 -7.36 -6.76
CA ASP A 143 3.24 -8.55 -6.48
C ASP A 143 3.52 -8.74 -4.98
N ALA A 144 3.53 -7.66 -4.22
CA ALA A 144 3.81 -7.67 -2.79
C ALA A 144 2.56 -7.95 -1.94
N LEU A 145 1.40 -7.46 -2.39
CA LEU A 145 0.17 -7.47 -1.60
C LEU A 145 -0.37 -8.88 -1.33
N VAL A 146 -0.10 -9.84 -2.20
CA VAL A 146 -0.52 -11.24 -2.03
C VAL A 146 0.11 -11.90 -0.78
N PHE A 147 1.19 -11.34 -0.25
CA PHE A 147 1.88 -11.85 0.93
C PHE A 147 1.44 -11.20 2.25
N GLN A 148 0.42 -10.35 2.20
CA GLN A 148 -0.20 -9.77 3.38
C GLN A 148 -1.37 -10.63 3.90
N PRO A 149 -1.49 -10.84 5.24
CA PRO A 149 -2.66 -11.52 5.81
C PRO A 149 -3.96 -10.80 5.42
N GLY A 150 -4.98 -11.56 5.05
CA GLY A 150 -6.28 -11.00 4.68
C GLY A 150 -6.36 -10.40 3.28
N LEU A 151 -5.25 -10.35 2.53
CA LEU A 151 -5.22 -9.83 1.17
C LEU A 151 -5.08 -10.95 0.14
N ARG A 152 -5.75 -10.78 -0.98
CA ARG A 152 -5.62 -11.62 -2.17
C ARG A 152 -5.64 -10.74 -3.41
N THR A 153 -4.68 -10.98 -4.29
CA THR A 153 -4.65 -10.35 -5.62
C THR A 153 -5.24 -11.28 -6.65
N GLU A 154 -5.93 -10.73 -7.63
CA GLU A 154 -6.49 -11.50 -8.74
C GLU A 154 -6.40 -10.74 -10.05
N VAL A 155 -6.32 -11.49 -11.15
CA VAL A 155 -6.51 -10.97 -12.51
C VAL A 155 -7.98 -11.16 -12.85
N ASN A 156 -8.63 -10.13 -13.36
CA ASN A 156 -10.06 -10.16 -13.65
C ASN A 156 -10.38 -10.31 -15.15
N CYS A 157 -9.41 -10.09 -16.01
CA CYS A 157 -9.61 -10.12 -17.46
C CYS A 157 -8.33 -10.58 -18.16
N GLN A 158 -8.45 -11.52 -19.07
CA GLN A 158 -7.33 -12.04 -19.89
C GLN A 158 -6.86 -11.00 -20.91
N ASN A 159 -7.80 -10.26 -21.51
CA ASN A 159 -7.49 -9.36 -22.61
C ASN A 159 -6.87 -8.02 -22.15
N CYS A 160 -7.27 -7.47 -20.99
CA CYS A 160 -6.69 -6.24 -20.44
C CYS A 160 -5.66 -6.49 -19.34
N GLY A 161 -5.68 -7.69 -18.74
CA GLY A 161 -4.80 -8.02 -17.61
C GLY A 161 -5.01 -7.14 -16.38
N THR A 162 -6.24 -6.66 -16.17
CA THR A 162 -6.60 -5.88 -14.98
C THR A 162 -6.41 -6.71 -13.74
N THR A 163 -5.74 -6.10 -12.75
CA THR A 163 -5.49 -6.73 -11.45
C THR A 163 -6.18 -5.95 -10.35
N GLN A 164 -6.76 -6.65 -9.38
CA GLN A 164 -7.30 -6.03 -8.18
C GLN A 164 -6.81 -6.71 -6.91
N VAL A 165 -6.93 -6.01 -5.79
CA VAL A 165 -6.67 -6.54 -4.45
C VAL A 165 -7.98 -6.65 -3.68
N ARG A 166 -8.26 -7.83 -3.15
CA ARG A 166 -9.35 -8.05 -2.19
C ARG A 166 -8.83 -8.02 -0.77
N ILE A 167 -9.51 -7.31 0.12
CA ILE A 167 -9.22 -7.31 1.55
C ILE A 167 -10.35 -8.07 2.25
N ASN A 168 -10.02 -9.16 2.95
CA ASN A 168 -10.98 -10.01 3.65
C ASN A 168 -12.18 -10.41 2.77
N GLY A 169 -11.93 -10.72 1.48
CA GLY A 169 -12.96 -11.14 0.51
C GLY A 169 -13.79 -10.01 -0.11
N MET A 170 -13.63 -8.76 0.32
CA MET A 170 -14.28 -7.60 -0.33
C MET A 170 -13.49 -7.14 -1.54
N GLU A 171 -14.20 -6.71 -2.58
CA GLU A 171 -13.64 -6.28 -3.87
C GLU A 171 -12.71 -5.07 -3.75
N GLY A 172 -11.85 -4.85 -4.74
CA GLY A 172 -10.86 -3.78 -4.76
C GLY A 172 -11.45 -2.39 -4.60
N SER A 173 -12.62 -2.16 -5.17
CA SER A 173 -13.37 -0.90 -5.07
C SER A 173 -13.72 -0.45 -3.65
N TYR A 174 -13.64 -1.35 -2.67
CA TYR A 174 -13.84 -1.08 -1.24
C TYR A 174 -12.54 -0.78 -0.49
N SER A 175 -11.40 -0.77 -1.17
CA SER A 175 -10.07 -0.56 -0.60
C SER A 175 -9.53 0.82 -0.95
N GLN A 176 -9.12 1.59 0.07
CA GLN A 176 -8.47 2.88 -0.14
C GLN A 176 -6.96 2.69 -0.28
N ILE A 177 -6.40 3.12 -1.41
CA ILE A 177 -4.96 3.10 -1.65
C ILE A 177 -4.39 4.50 -1.48
N LEU A 178 -3.27 4.56 -0.75
CA LEU A 178 -2.59 5.81 -0.42
C LEU A 178 -1.11 5.71 -0.76
N ILE A 179 -0.50 6.84 -1.13
CA ILE A 179 0.95 7.00 -1.15
C ILE A 179 1.32 8.08 -0.13
N ASP A 180 2.21 7.75 0.82
CA ASP A 180 2.61 8.60 1.94
C ASP A 180 1.40 9.22 2.69
N SER A 181 0.36 8.39 2.92
CA SER A 181 -0.89 8.76 3.59
C SER A 181 -1.77 9.74 2.80
N ARG A 182 -1.60 9.86 1.50
CA ARG A 182 -2.38 10.75 0.61
C ARG A 182 -3.14 9.92 -0.41
N PRO A 183 -4.44 10.17 -0.59
CA PRO A 183 -5.20 9.57 -1.68
C PRO A 183 -4.80 10.28 -2.98
N ILE A 184 -4.01 9.61 -3.81
CA ILE A 184 -3.62 10.10 -5.13
C ILE A 184 -4.12 9.18 -6.25
N PHE A 185 -4.83 8.12 -5.90
CA PHE A 185 -5.48 7.26 -6.86
C PHE A 185 -6.91 7.72 -7.10
N GLY A 186 -7.18 8.14 -8.32
CA GLY A 186 -8.53 8.34 -8.82
C GLY A 186 -9.23 7.05 -9.22
N SER A 187 -10.40 7.19 -9.77
CA SER A 187 -11.23 6.09 -10.24
C SER A 187 -10.52 5.26 -11.30
N LEU A 188 -9.80 5.90 -12.23
CA LEU A 188 -9.09 5.22 -13.32
C LEU A 188 -7.86 4.45 -12.81
N ASN A 189 -7.06 5.07 -11.95
CA ASN A 189 -5.88 4.43 -11.38
C ASN A 189 -6.22 3.39 -10.31
N GLY A 190 -7.41 3.43 -9.69
CA GLY A 190 -7.93 2.36 -8.85
C GLY A 190 -8.06 1.04 -9.61
N VAL A 191 -8.34 1.12 -10.91
CA VAL A 191 -8.49 -0.05 -11.80
C VAL A 191 -7.14 -0.58 -12.30
N TYR A 192 -6.24 0.30 -12.76
CA TYR A 192 -5.01 -0.10 -13.45
C TYR A 192 -3.72 0.28 -12.71
N GLY A 193 -3.80 1.16 -11.71
CA GLY A 193 -2.63 1.81 -11.12
C GLY A 193 -1.78 0.92 -10.21
N LEU A 194 -2.28 -0.22 -9.73
CA LEU A 194 -1.53 -1.06 -8.78
C LEU A 194 -0.25 -1.64 -9.39
N ASP A 195 -0.29 -2.01 -10.67
CA ASP A 195 0.88 -2.48 -11.41
C ASP A 195 1.87 -1.34 -11.73
N GLN A 196 1.39 -0.09 -11.73
CA GLN A 196 2.18 1.10 -12.07
C GLN A 196 2.99 1.63 -10.90
N ILE A 197 2.77 1.15 -9.66
CA ILE A 197 3.60 1.50 -8.50
C ILE A 197 4.80 0.56 -8.43
N PRO A 198 6.01 1.03 -8.75
CA PRO A 198 7.19 0.17 -8.80
C PRO A 198 7.69 -0.17 -7.39
N ALA A 199 7.95 -1.45 -7.13
CA ALA A 199 8.40 -1.92 -5.81
C ALA A 199 9.71 -1.27 -5.35
N ASN A 200 10.55 -0.78 -6.28
CA ASN A 200 11.82 -0.14 -5.96
C ASN A 200 11.68 1.25 -5.32
N MET A 201 10.53 1.94 -5.46
CA MET A 201 10.25 3.18 -4.72
C MET A 201 9.74 2.94 -3.30
N ILE A 202 9.27 1.72 -2.99
CA ILE A 202 8.59 1.41 -1.73
C ILE A 202 9.60 1.14 -0.62
N GLU A 203 9.43 1.80 0.52
CA GLU A 203 10.11 1.49 1.78
C GLU A 203 9.38 0.38 2.53
N ARG A 204 8.05 0.55 2.69
CA ARG A 204 7.16 -0.45 3.29
C ARG A 204 5.72 -0.22 2.85
N ILE A 205 4.90 -1.23 3.01
CA ILE A 205 3.45 -1.16 2.81
C ILE A 205 2.78 -1.37 4.16
N GLU A 206 1.92 -0.44 4.56
CA GLU A 206 1.12 -0.53 5.78
C GLU A 206 -0.33 -0.82 5.41
N VAL A 207 -0.92 -1.86 6.01
CA VAL A 207 -2.31 -2.27 5.75
C VAL A 207 -3.12 -2.26 7.03
N ILE A 208 -4.23 -1.55 7.01
CA ILE A 208 -5.29 -1.64 8.02
C ILE A 208 -6.48 -2.32 7.37
N ARG A 209 -6.98 -3.38 7.99
CA ARG A 209 -8.20 -4.09 7.59
C ARG A 209 -9.41 -3.57 8.33
N GLY A 210 -10.58 -3.59 7.68
CA GLY A 210 -11.80 -2.98 8.21
C GLY A 210 -11.90 -1.48 7.93
N GLY A 211 -12.97 -0.85 8.38
CA GLY A 211 -13.29 0.54 8.02
C GLY A 211 -12.22 1.56 8.38
N GLY A 212 -11.72 2.28 7.40
CA GLY A 212 -10.69 3.34 7.52
C GLY A 212 -11.21 4.75 7.25
N SER A 213 -12.49 4.89 6.87
CA SER A 213 -13.05 6.17 6.39
C SER A 213 -12.98 7.31 7.41
N ALA A 214 -12.93 7.01 8.69
CA ALA A 214 -12.78 8.03 9.74
C ALA A 214 -11.44 8.80 9.69
N LEU A 215 -10.44 8.29 8.96
CA LEU A 215 -9.18 9.01 8.74
C LEU A 215 -8.96 9.40 7.28
N PHE A 216 -9.34 8.50 6.36
CA PHE A 216 -8.94 8.58 4.96
C PHE A 216 -10.08 8.89 4.00
N GLY A 217 -11.34 8.98 4.50
CA GLY A 217 -12.51 9.37 3.72
C GLY A 217 -13.17 8.22 2.98
N SER A 218 -13.73 8.51 1.81
CA SER A 218 -14.46 7.56 0.97
C SER A 218 -13.61 6.37 0.55
N ASN A 219 -14.27 5.25 0.21
CA ASN A 219 -13.70 3.99 -0.31
C ASN A 219 -12.90 3.14 0.70
N ALA A 220 -12.64 3.60 1.93
CA ALA A 220 -11.98 2.81 2.96
C ALA A 220 -12.99 1.92 3.74
N ILE A 221 -13.74 1.08 3.04
CA ILE A 221 -14.73 0.15 3.58
C ILE A 221 -14.06 -1.16 4.01
N ALA A 222 -13.35 -1.82 3.09
CA ALA A 222 -12.63 -3.06 3.35
C ALA A 222 -11.33 -2.83 4.13
N GLY A 223 -10.69 -1.68 3.86
CA GLY A 223 -9.45 -1.30 4.52
C GLY A 223 -8.70 -0.21 3.79
N THR A 224 -7.48 0.03 4.28
CA THR A 224 -6.57 1.03 3.72
C THR A 224 -5.21 0.39 3.48
N ILE A 225 -4.68 0.56 2.28
CA ILE A 225 -3.32 0.18 1.87
C ILE A 225 -2.52 1.47 1.70
N ASN A 226 -1.51 1.67 2.53
CA ASN A 226 -0.68 2.87 2.50
C ASN A 226 0.75 2.50 2.08
N VAL A 227 1.15 2.95 0.91
CA VAL A 227 2.50 2.78 0.38
C VAL A 227 3.37 3.91 0.94
N ILE A 228 4.36 3.55 1.74
CA ILE A 228 5.36 4.51 2.23
C ILE A 228 6.57 4.47 1.31
N THR A 229 6.89 5.61 0.73
CA THR A 229 8.00 5.74 -0.22
C THR A 229 9.33 5.96 0.50
N LYS A 230 10.43 5.54 -0.14
CA LYS A 230 11.78 5.63 0.44
C LYS A 230 12.19 7.08 0.68
N ASP A 231 12.61 7.36 1.91
CA ASP A 231 13.29 8.61 2.23
C ASP A 231 14.79 8.51 1.86
N PRO A 232 15.41 9.56 1.29
CA PRO A 232 16.86 9.61 1.08
C PRO A 232 17.57 9.77 2.42
N ILE A 233 18.10 8.68 2.97
CA ILE A 233 18.77 8.66 4.29
C ILE A 233 20.28 8.50 4.21
N LYS A 234 20.82 8.08 3.07
CA LYS A 234 22.26 7.87 2.82
C LYS A 234 22.58 8.07 1.34
N ASN A 235 23.85 8.26 1.02
CA ASN A 235 24.31 8.32 -0.37
C ASN A 235 24.43 6.89 -0.91
N GLU A 236 23.58 6.53 -1.87
CA GLU A 236 23.62 5.21 -2.51
C GLU A 236 23.16 5.27 -3.96
N ALA A 237 23.59 4.29 -4.75
CA ALA A 237 23.07 4.04 -6.08
C ALA A 237 22.96 2.54 -6.32
N GLN A 238 21.87 2.10 -6.94
CA GLN A 238 21.63 0.71 -7.27
C GLN A 238 21.04 0.64 -8.67
N ALA A 239 21.53 -0.30 -9.48
CA ALA A 239 20.96 -0.63 -10.79
C ALA A 239 20.77 -2.13 -10.90
N GLY A 240 19.67 -2.57 -11.50
CA GLY A 240 19.35 -3.99 -11.61
C GLY A 240 18.62 -4.31 -12.90
N ILE A 241 18.78 -5.55 -13.34
CA ILE A 241 18.03 -6.17 -14.43
C ILE A 241 17.56 -7.55 -14.00
N VAL A 242 16.32 -7.87 -14.31
CA VAL A 242 15.73 -9.20 -14.12
C VAL A 242 15.11 -9.64 -15.42
N SER A 243 15.43 -10.85 -15.86
CA SER A 243 14.83 -11.49 -17.02
C SER A 243 14.02 -12.69 -16.56
N ASN A 244 12.73 -12.69 -16.83
CA ASN A 244 11.81 -13.80 -16.57
C ASN A 244 11.48 -14.49 -17.90
N LEU A 245 11.32 -15.81 -17.86
CA LEU A 245 10.81 -16.63 -18.94
C LEU A 245 9.50 -17.28 -18.49
N ILE A 246 8.38 -16.71 -18.93
CA ILE A 246 7.02 -17.09 -18.57
C ILE A 246 6.60 -18.30 -19.40
N GLY A 247 6.20 -19.39 -18.72
CA GLY A 247 5.74 -20.63 -19.39
C GLY A 247 6.76 -21.26 -20.32
N GLY A 248 8.04 -20.85 -20.26
CA GLY A 248 9.07 -21.29 -21.20
C GLY A 248 8.98 -20.66 -22.60
N LYS A 249 8.07 -19.71 -22.85
CA LYS A 249 7.77 -19.12 -24.16
C LYS A 249 8.01 -17.60 -24.19
N SER A 250 7.51 -16.84 -23.19
CA SER A 250 7.43 -15.39 -23.25
C SER A 250 8.43 -14.71 -22.30
N ALA A 251 9.18 -13.73 -22.83
CA ALA A 251 10.13 -12.94 -22.04
C ALA A 251 9.42 -11.78 -21.30
N ASP A 252 9.89 -11.51 -20.06
CA ASP A 252 9.52 -10.33 -19.28
C ASP A 252 10.80 -9.75 -18.66
N ILE A 253 11.27 -8.63 -19.19
CA ILE A 253 12.54 -8.01 -18.82
C ILE A 253 12.24 -6.74 -18.02
N ILE A 254 12.86 -6.64 -16.84
CA ILE A 254 12.68 -5.54 -15.91
C ILE A 254 14.03 -4.92 -15.58
N SER A 255 14.19 -3.64 -15.87
CA SER A 255 15.37 -2.85 -15.51
C SER A 255 14.99 -1.84 -14.44
N SER A 256 15.79 -1.67 -13.41
CA SER A 256 15.51 -0.76 -12.30
C SER A 256 16.74 0.05 -11.92
N PHE A 257 16.50 1.27 -11.46
CA PHE A 257 17.49 2.17 -10.90
C PHE A 257 16.94 2.84 -9.63
N ASN A 258 17.79 2.96 -8.61
CA ASN A 258 17.55 3.79 -7.43
C ASN A 258 18.83 4.53 -7.10
N GLY A 259 18.70 5.79 -6.69
CA GLY A 259 19.81 6.58 -6.20
C GLY A 259 19.36 7.58 -5.17
N SER A 260 20.23 7.92 -4.22
CA SER A 260 19.98 8.98 -3.26
C SER A 260 21.25 9.73 -2.91
N ILE A 261 21.08 11.03 -2.68
CA ILE A 261 22.14 11.94 -2.26
C ILE A 261 21.64 12.69 -1.03
N VAL A 262 22.44 12.72 0.01
CA VAL A 262 22.14 13.36 1.28
C VAL A 262 23.30 14.25 1.69
N SER A 263 23.00 15.43 2.20
CA SER A 263 24.02 16.36 2.72
C SER A 263 24.67 15.78 3.97
N ASP A 264 25.93 16.15 4.25
CA ASP A 264 26.72 15.63 5.38
C ASP A 264 26.06 15.91 6.74
N ASN A 265 25.25 16.96 6.84
CA ASN A 265 24.48 17.29 8.04
C ASN A 265 23.08 16.67 8.09
N TYR A 266 22.71 15.83 7.13
CA TYR A 266 21.39 15.18 7.00
C TYR A 266 20.18 16.14 6.97
N MET A 267 20.41 17.42 6.67
CA MET A 267 19.34 18.42 6.61
C MET A 267 18.65 18.43 5.25
N ARG A 268 19.26 17.89 4.22
CA ARG A 268 18.73 17.87 2.84
C ARG A 268 19.05 16.54 2.18
N GLY A 269 18.12 16.07 1.39
CA GLY A 269 18.35 14.88 0.60
C GLY A 269 17.40 14.82 -0.59
N ILE A 270 17.83 14.08 -1.61
CA ILE A 270 17.04 13.76 -2.80
C ILE A 270 17.27 12.30 -3.17
N SER A 271 16.20 11.60 -3.50
CA SER A 271 16.25 10.25 -4.07
C SER A 271 15.59 10.23 -5.44
N PHE A 272 16.04 9.30 -6.26
CA PHE A 272 15.51 9.01 -7.59
C PHE A 272 15.21 7.53 -7.70
N HIS A 273 14.16 7.20 -8.42
CA HIS A 273 13.88 5.82 -8.83
C HIS A 273 13.45 5.79 -10.29
N ALA A 274 13.75 4.68 -10.95
CA ALA A 274 13.23 4.37 -12.29
C ALA A 274 13.04 2.86 -12.41
N LEU A 275 12.02 2.46 -13.17
CA LEU A 275 11.77 1.08 -13.54
C LEU A 275 11.25 1.04 -14.98
N ASN A 276 11.83 0.18 -15.79
CA ASN A 276 11.34 -0.15 -17.12
C ASN A 276 11.03 -1.63 -17.18
N ARG A 277 9.82 -1.99 -17.60
CA ARG A 277 9.38 -3.36 -17.79
C ARG A 277 8.90 -3.55 -19.22
N ASN A 278 9.36 -4.63 -19.85
CA ASN A 278 8.93 -5.06 -21.18
C ASN A 278 8.58 -6.54 -21.11
N ARG A 279 7.27 -6.85 -21.14
CA ARG A 279 6.73 -8.20 -21.10
C ARG A 279 6.07 -8.54 -22.43
N GLN A 280 6.45 -9.64 -23.03
CA GLN A 280 5.77 -10.25 -24.15
C GLN A 280 4.44 -10.85 -23.67
N SER A 281 3.47 -10.94 -24.58
CA SER A 281 2.22 -11.67 -24.35
C SER A 281 2.48 -13.17 -24.17
N TYR A 282 1.56 -13.83 -23.47
CA TYR A 282 1.60 -15.27 -23.30
C TYR A 282 0.24 -15.86 -23.64
N ASP A 283 0.24 -16.82 -24.56
CA ASP A 283 -0.87 -17.67 -24.96
C ASP A 283 -0.68 -19.04 -24.29
N ALA A 284 -1.63 -19.41 -23.42
CA ALA A 284 -1.54 -20.60 -22.58
C ALA A 284 -2.08 -21.85 -23.24
N ASN A 285 -3.01 -21.73 -24.20
CA ASN A 285 -3.75 -22.82 -24.81
C ASN A 285 -3.53 -22.96 -26.31
N ASP A 286 -2.57 -22.18 -26.88
CA ASP A 286 -2.14 -22.18 -28.28
C ASP A 286 -3.30 -21.92 -29.26
N ASP A 287 -4.11 -20.86 -28.98
CA ASP A 287 -5.24 -20.44 -29.83
C ASP A 287 -5.06 -19.04 -30.47
N ASP A 288 -3.86 -18.49 -30.38
CA ASP A 288 -3.48 -17.15 -30.83
C ASP A 288 -4.08 -15.99 -30.02
N PHE A 289 -4.82 -16.26 -28.94
CA PHE A 289 -5.31 -15.26 -28.01
C PHE A 289 -4.47 -15.25 -26.71
N THR A 290 -4.35 -14.09 -26.09
CA THR A 290 -3.51 -13.94 -24.91
C THR A 290 -4.26 -14.22 -23.62
N GLU A 291 -3.66 -14.99 -22.68
CA GLU A 291 -4.04 -15.06 -21.27
C GLU A 291 -3.23 -14.11 -20.40
N ILE A 292 -2.02 -13.73 -20.87
CA ILE A 292 -1.23 -12.66 -20.25
C ILE A 292 -0.91 -11.62 -21.31
N THR A 293 -1.28 -10.38 -21.06
CA THR A 293 -1.15 -9.26 -22.00
C THR A 293 0.31 -8.89 -22.26
N ARG A 294 0.61 -8.37 -23.46
CA ARG A 294 1.83 -7.58 -23.68
C ARG A 294 1.80 -6.33 -22.79
N LEU A 295 2.94 -6.00 -22.20
CA LEU A 295 3.07 -4.85 -21.30
C LEU A 295 4.40 -4.14 -21.53
N GLN A 296 4.35 -2.83 -21.75
CA GLN A 296 5.50 -1.94 -21.70
C GLN A 296 5.21 -0.89 -20.64
N ASN A 297 6.08 -0.73 -19.66
CA ASN A 297 5.86 0.20 -18.56
C ASN A 297 7.17 0.90 -18.20
N LEU A 298 7.14 2.23 -18.20
CA LEU A 298 8.24 3.08 -17.74
C LEU A 298 7.75 3.93 -16.56
N ASN A 299 8.35 3.73 -15.41
CA ASN A 299 8.13 4.55 -14.23
C ASN A 299 9.39 5.29 -13.85
N ALA A 300 9.25 6.54 -13.43
CA ALA A 300 10.35 7.33 -12.87
C ALA A 300 9.81 8.32 -11.84
N GLY A 301 10.62 8.63 -10.84
CA GLY A 301 10.26 9.63 -9.86
C GLY A 301 11.43 10.12 -9.03
N ALA A 302 11.17 11.17 -8.27
CA ALA A 302 12.10 11.78 -7.36
C ALA A 302 11.40 12.23 -6.09
N LYS A 303 12.05 12.06 -4.94
CA LYS A 303 11.60 12.55 -3.63
C LYS A 303 12.70 13.36 -2.99
N LEU A 304 12.36 14.53 -2.49
CA LEU A 304 13.29 15.41 -1.79
C LEU A 304 12.78 15.73 -0.39
N PHE A 305 13.69 15.97 0.53
CA PHE A 305 13.39 16.64 1.78
C PHE A 305 14.38 17.76 2.06
N ASN A 306 13.90 18.78 2.78
CA ASN A 306 14.71 19.89 3.27
C ASN A 306 14.25 20.27 4.68
N HIS A 307 15.13 20.12 5.66
CA HIS A 307 14.97 20.71 6.98
C HIS A 307 15.54 22.15 6.94
N PHE A 308 14.67 23.15 6.97
CA PHE A 308 15.12 24.54 7.09
C PHE A 308 15.71 24.82 8.48
N THR A 309 15.14 24.15 9.48
CA THR A 309 15.60 24.08 10.87
C THR A 309 15.15 22.72 11.43
N ASP A 310 15.54 22.39 12.64
CA ASP A 310 15.10 21.17 13.35
C ASP A 310 13.57 21.06 13.49
N ARG A 311 12.85 22.19 13.33
CA ARG A 311 11.40 22.29 13.50
C ARG A 311 10.62 22.49 12.21
N HIS A 312 11.27 22.73 11.10
CA HIS A 312 10.66 23.04 9.82
C HIS A 312 11.15 22.09 8.74
N LYS A 313 10.29 21.21 8.25
CA LYS A 313 10.60 20.22 7.22
C LYS A 313 9.67 20.39 6.02
N LEU A 314 10.23 20.47 4.83
CA LEU A 314 9.53 20.30 3.56
C LEU A 314 9.89 18.94 2.97
N THR A 315 8.90 18.21 2.50
CA THR A 315 9.06 17.01 1.67
C THR A 315 8.28 17.21 0.39
N ALA A 316 8.86 16.89 -0.77
CA ALA A 316 8.14 16.91 -2.04
C ALA A 316 8.52 15.69 -2.87
N GLU A 317 7.56 15.21 -3.67
CA GLU A 317 7.70 14.04 -4.51
C GLU A 317 7.05 14.29 -5.87
N LEU A 318 7.69 13.78 -6.93
CA LEU A 318 7.18 13.77 -8.30
C LEU A 318 7.32 12.37 -8.85
N ASN A 319 6.26 11.85 -9.47
CA ASN A 319 6.22 10.53 -10.10
C ASN A 319 5.62 10.64 -11.50
N MET A 320 6.11 9.81 -12.41
CA MET A 320 5.57 9.64 -13.75
C MET A 320 5.51 8.17 -14.12
N SER A 321 4.48 7.80 -14.89
CA SER A 321 4.31 6.46 -15.47
C SER A 321 3.84 6.59 -16.93
N ASP A 322 4.40 5.80 -17.84
CA ASP A 322 3.91 5.58 -19.22
C ASP A 322 3.77 4.08 -19.39
N GLU A 323 2.55 3.59 -19.50
CA GLU A 323 2.23 2.17 -19.64
C GLU A 323 1.44 1.93 -20.93
N ASP A 324 1.86 0.93 -21.70
CA ASP A 324 1.17 0.41 -22.86
C ASP A 324 0.86 -1.08 -22.64
N ARG A 325 -0.42 -1.43 -22.63
CA ARG A 325 -0.93 -2.77 -22.38
C ARG A 325 -1.83 -3.19 -23.51
N ARG A 326 -1.62 -4.40 -24.07
CA ARG A 326 -2.34 -4.92 -25.21
C ARG A 326 -2.59 -6.43 -25.06
N GLY A 327 -3.84 -6.84 -25.13
CA GLY A 327 -4.25 -8.24 -25.17
C GLY A 327 -5.31 -8.51 -26.26
N GLY A 328 -5.76 -9.76 -26.31
CA GLY A 328 -6.58 -10.31 -27.37
C GLY A 328 -5.72 -11.05 -28.40
N ASN A 329 -6.04 -10.89 -29.68
CA ASN A 329 -5.27 -11.55 -30.75
C ASN A 329 -4.72 -10.55 -31.79
N LYS A 330 -4.00 -11.05 -32.81
CA LYS A 330 -3.44 -10.26 -33.91
C LYS A 330 -2.70 -9.01 -33.41
N LEU A 331 -1.82 -9.20 -32.41
CA LEU A 331 -1.17 -8.10 -31.67
C LEU A 331 -0.30 -7.17 -32.51
N ASP A 332 0.06 -7.57 -33.73
CA ASP A 332 0.85 -6.78 -34.68
C ASP A 332 -0.02 -5.91 -35.59
N LEU A 333 -1.35 -6.08 -35.55
CA LEU A 333 -2.29 -5.27 -36.27
C LEU A 333 -2.92 -4.18 -35.37
N PRO A 334 -3.46 -3.08 -35.96
CA PRO A 334 -4.32 -2.16 -35.26
C PRO A 334 -5.46 -2.88 -34.54
N GLU A 335 -5.87 -2.38 -33.38
CA GLU A 335 -6.85 -3.01 -32.48
C GLU A 335 -8.18 -3.34 -33.19
N HIS A 336 -8.69 -2.42 -34.04
CA HIS A 336 -9.94 -2.55 -34.74
C HIS A 336 -9.95 -3.62 -35.87
N LEU A 337 -8.79 -4.20 -36.18
CA LEU A 337 -8.63 -5.31 -37.12
C LEU A 337 -8.44 -6.67 -36.45
N ALA A 338 -8.39 -6.69 -35.12
CA ALA A 338 -8.32 -7.92 -34.35
C ALA A 338 -9.73 -8.49 -34.09
N ASP A 339 -9.82 -9.81 -33.97
CA ASP A 339 -11.12 -10.44 -33.64
C ASP A 339 -11.57 -10.01 -32.23
N ILE A 340 -10.67 -9.95 -31.28
CA ILE A 340 -10.83 -9.27 -29.98
C ILE A 340 -9.57 -8.48 -29.67
N ALA A 341 -9.74 -7.25 -29.19
CA ALA A 341 -8.68 -6.42 -28.74
C ALA A 341 -9.05 -5.60 -27.50
N GLU A 342 -8.16 -5.59 -26.53
CA GLU A 342 -8.15 -4.62 -25.46
C GLU A 342 -6.76 -3.99 -25.37
N SER A 343 -6.73 -2.67 -25.49
CA SER A 343 -5.50 -1.88 -25.47
C SER A 343 -5.70 -0.64 -24.61
N ILE A 344 -4.73 -0.40 -23.74
CA ILE A 344 -4.77 0.75 -22.84
C ILE A 344 -3.36 1.34 -22.76
N ARG A 345 -3.24 2.58 -23.22
CA ARG A 345 -2.03 3.35 -23.07
C ARG A 345 -2.24 4.46 -22.06
N THR A 346 -1.68 4.31 -20.87
CA THR A 346 -1.88 5.22 -19.75
C THR A 346 -0.62 6.05 -19.49
N LYS A 347 -0.80 7.37 -19.39
CA LYS A 347 0.25 8.30 -18.95
C LYS A 347 -0.21 8.98 -17.68
N VAL A 348 0.59 8.84 -16.63
CA VAL A 348 0.36 9.44 -15.31
C VAL A 348 1.51 10.38 -15.00
N ILE A 349 1.17 11.55 -14.49
CA ILE A 349 2.11 12.44 -13.82
C ILE A 349 1.45 12.93 -12.55
N GLY A 350 2.13 12.73 -11.43
CA GLY A 350 1.59 13.10 -10.12
C GLY A 350 2.70 13.49 -9.17
N GLY A 351 2.32 14.15 -8.09
CA GLY A 351 3.25 14.52 -7.05
C GLY A 351 2.56 15.04 -5.82
N ASN A 352 3.33 15.16 -4.75
CA ASN A 352 2.87 15.68 -3.49
C ASN A 352 3.91 16.60 -2.85
N ALA A 353 3.44 17.47 -1.98
CA ALA A 353 4.28 18.29 -1.11
C ALA A 353 3.68 18.31 0.29
N ASN A 354 4.53 18.21 1.31
CA ASN A 354 4.15 18.27 2.71
C ASN A 354 5.12 19.15 3.48
N TYR A 355 4.58 20.11 4.23
CA TYR A 355 5.32 20.97 5.13
C TYR A 355 4.93 20.69 6.56
N ASP A 356 5.92 20.29 7.39
CA ASP A 356 5.78 20.04 8.82
C ASP A 356 6.44 21.13 9.64
N TYR A 357 5.71 21.64 10.62
CA TYR A 357 6.21 22.57 11.63
C TYR A 357 6.00 21.99 13.03
N PHE A 358 7.05 22.04 13.87
CA PHE A 358 6.99 21.69 15.27
C PHE A 358 7.17 22.94 16.15
N SER A 359 6.32 23.09 17.17
CA SER A 359 6.48 24.12 18.17
C SER A 359 7.81 24.01 18.93
N PRO A 360 8.30 25.10 19.56
CA PRO A 360 9.54 25.03 20.36
C PRO A 360 9.56 23.95 21.42
N ALA A 361 8.40 23.65 22.04
CA ALA A 361 8.26 22.60 23.04
C ALA A 361 7.95 21.21 22.43
N TYR A 362 7.89 21.09 21.10
CA TYR A 362 7.53 19.86 20.37
C TYR A 362 6.18 19.25 20.77
N ASN A 363 5.33 19.99 21.47
CA ASN A 363 4.00 19.57 21.88
C ASN A 363 2.91 19.86 20.83
N HIS A 364 3.19 20.68 19.82
CA HIS A 364 2.34 20.89 18.67
C HIS A 364 3.09 20.54 17.38
N LYS A 365 2.41 19.83 16.49
CA LYS A 365 2.83 19.63 15.10
C LYS A 365 1.74 20.15 14.18
N LEU A 366 2.11 21.03 13.25
CA LEU A 366 1.27 21.46 12.15
C LEU A 366 1.80 20.87 10.85
N SER A 367 0.94 20.27 10.06
CA SER A 367 1.26 19.76 8.73
C SER A 367 0.32 20.39 7.71
N ALA A 368 0.86 20.96 6.64
CA ALA A 368 0.11 21.40 5.48
C ALA A 368 0.57 20.59 4.27
N TYR A 369 -0.36 20.08 3.48
CA TYR A 369 -0.03 19.23 2.36
C TYR A 369 -0.92 19.43 1.15
N THR A 370 -0.35 19.15 -0.01
CA THR A 370 -1.09 19.06 -1.27
C THR A 370 -0.59 17.88 -2.09
N SER A 371 -1.47 17.28 -2.87
CA SER A 371 -1.12 16.33 -3.93
C SER A 371 -1.94 16.59 -5.17
N ALA A 372 -1.36 16.31 -6.33
CA ALA A 372 -2.05 16.42 -7.61
C ALA A 372 -1.62 15.29 -8.52
N GLU A 373 -2.56 14.79 -9.31
CA GLU A 373 -2.32 13.77 -10.32
C GLU A 373 -3.10 14.08 -11.59
N ARG A 374 -2.48 13.83 -12.72
CA ARG A 374 -3.10 13.87 -14.04
C ARG A 374 -2.86 12.54 -14.72
N THR A 375 -3.95 11.89 -15.12
CA THR A 375 -3.96 10.67 -15.90
C THR A 375 -4.58 10.90 -17.26
N ARG A 376 -3.99 10.30 -18.28
CA ARG A 376 -4.52 10.20 -19.63
C ARG A 376 -4.42 8.74 -20.07
N ALA A 377 -5.53 8.15 -20.49
CA ALA A 377 -5.57 6.80 -21.07
C ALA A 377 -6.20 6.85 -22.46
N ASP A 378 -5.41 6.52 -23.46
CA ASP A 378 -5.91 6.19 -24.80
C ASP A 378 -6.25 4.69 -24.76
N ASN A 379 -7.51 4.32 -25.03
CA ASN A 379 -7.98 2.95 -24.85
C ASN A 379 -8.79 2.45 -26.05
N TYR A 380 -8.81 1.14 -26.20
CA TYR A 380 -9.65 0.41 -27.14
C TYR A 380 -10.20 -0.84 -26.45
N TYR A 381 -11.51 -1.04 -26.55
CA TYR A 381 -12.17 -2.25 -26.07
C TYR A 381 -13.14 -2.67 -27.15
N GLY A 382 -12.88 -3.81 -27.78
CA GLY A 382 -13.78 -4.19 -28.87
C GLY A 382 -13.51 -5.55 -29.49
N LYS A 383 -14.52 -5.97 -30.27
CA LYS A 383 -14.52 -7.15 -31.08
C LYS A 383 -14.82 -6.71 -32.52
N LEU A 384 -14.14 -7.29 -33.50
CA LEU A 384 -14.50 -7.10 -34.90
C LEU A 384 -15.67 -8.03 -35.24
N GLU A 385 -16.86 -7.43 -35.42
CA GLU A 385 -18.05 -8.18 -35.85
C GLU A 385 -18.09 -8.27 -37.38
N GLY A 386 -17.82 -9.46 -37.89
CA GLY A 386 -17.83 -9.73 -39.35
C GLY A 386 -16.77 -8.89 -40.08
N THR A 387 -17.22 -7.96 -40.96
CA THR A 387 -16.34 -7.08 -41.76
C THR A 387 -16.60 -5.60 -41.50
N ASP A 388 -17.33 -5.25 -40.45
CA ASP A 388 -17.65 -3.85 -40.12
C ASP A 388 -16.52 -3.16 -39.38
N ILE A 389 -15.50 -2.72 -40.15
CA ILE A 389 -14.32 -2.01 -39.65
C ILE A 389 -14.74 -0.62 -39.15
N GLU A 390 -15.73 0.04 -39.73
CA GLU A 390 -16.15 1.38 -39.32
C GLU A 390 -16.79 1.35 -37.93
N ALA A 391 -17.66 0.41 -37.64
CA ALA A 391 -18.22 0.20 -36.30
C ALA A 391 -17.08 -0.11 -35.26
N SER A 392 -16.12 -0.97 -35.64
CA SER A 392 -15.00 -1.34 -34.79
C SER A 392 -14.11 -0.14 -34.45
N THR A 393 -13.87 0.80 -35.37
CA THR A 393 -13.07 2.04 -35.07
C THR A 393 -13.78 2.94 -34.08
N GLY A 394 -15.11 2.87 -33.96
CA GLY A 394 -15.87 3.62 -32.93
C GLY A 394 -15.50 3.29 -31.48
N ASN A 395 -14.87 2.14 -31.23
CA ASN A 395 -14.51 1.68 -29.89
C ASN A 395 -13.25 2.34 -29.33
N TYR A 396 -12.49 3.12 -30.12
CA TYR A 396 -11.41 3.93 -29.60
C TYR A 396 -11.92 5.00 -28.64
N GLY A 397 -11.26 5.15 -27.52
CA GLY A 397 -11.62 6.08 -26.46
C GLY A 397 -10.45 6.84 -25.88
N LEU A 398 -10.77 7.94 -25.24
CA LEU A 398 -9.83 8.78 -24.50
C LEU A 398 -10.42 9.10 -23.14
N THR A 399 -9.76 8.62 -22.09
CA THR A 399 -10.08 8.94 -20.70
C THR A 399 -9.05 9.92 -20.15
N LYS A 400 -9.51 10.95 -19.47
CA LYS A 400 -8.67 11.94 -18.76
C LYS A 400 -9.20 12.08 -17.35
N GLU A 401 -8.28 12.08 -16.40
CA GLU A 401 -8.59 12.31 -14.98
C GLU A 401 -7.62 13.33 -14.38
N HIS A 402 -8.16 14.20 -13.54
CA HIS A 402 -7.40 15.19 -12.78
C HIS A 402 -7.85 15.15 -11.32
N ILE A 403 -6.91 14.86 -10.43
CA ILE A 403 -7.17 14.82 -9.00
C ILE A 403 -6.31 15.88 -8.34
N TRP A 404 -6.88 16.57 -7.37
CA TRP A 404 -6.16 17.50 -6.53
C TRP A 404 -6.67 17.39 -5.10
N VAL A 405 -5.72 17.25 -4.16
CA VAL A 405 -5.98 17.18 -2.72
C VAL A 405 -5.23 18.31 -2.03
N LEU A 406 -5.90 19.02 -1.17
CA LEU A 406 -5.32 20.03 -0.28
C LEU A 406 -5.77 19.74 1.14
N GLY A 407 -4.84 19.74 2.10
CA GLY A 407 -5.19 19.48 3.47
C GLY A 407 -4.27 20.09 4.50
N GLY A 408 -4.76 20.14 5.71
CA GLY A 408 -4.00 20.58 6.88
C GLY A 408 -4.35 19.74 8.11
N GLN A 409 -3.36 19.51 8.95
CA GLN A 409 -3.50 18.73 10.16
C GLN A 409 -2.74 19.38 11.31
N HIS A 410 -3.37 19.43 12.47
CA HIS A 410 -2.76 19.82 13.73
C HIS A 410 -2.74 18.63 14.68
N THR A 411 -1.60 18.32 15.24
CA THR A 411 -1.45 17.31 16.30
C THR A 411 -0.94 18.00 17.57
N TYR A 412 -1.63 17.76 18.68
CA TYR A 412 -1.30 18.27 20.00
C TYR A 412 -1.01 17.14 20.97
N TYR A 413 0.17 17.14 21.58
CA TYR A 413 0.61 16.19 22.58
C TYR A 413 0.43 16.80 23.97
N LEU A 414 -0.58 16.32 24.70
CA LEU A 414 -0.97 16.83 26.00
C LEU A 414 -0.62 15.82 27.11
N PRO A 415 0.30 16.15 28.00
CA PRO A 415 0.48 15.40 29.24
C PRO A 415 -0.78 15.51 30.09
N THR A 416 -1.29 14.40 30.57
CA THR A 416 -2.46 14.35 31.45
C THR A 416 -2.07 13.79 32.82
N ALA A 417 -2.91 13.96 33.83
CA ALA A 417 -2.70 13.36 35.16
C ALA A 417 -2.60 11.82 35.11
N LYS A 418 -3.20 11.20 34.06
CA LYS A 418 -3.18 9.75 33.83
C LYS A 418 -2.62 9.47 32.41
N GLY A 419 -1.32 9.70 32.21
CA GLY A 419 -0.64 9.36 30.96
C GLY A 419 -0.59 10.50 29.94
N GLN A 420 -0.73 10.21 28.63
CA GLN A 420 -0.54 11.15 27.54
C GLN A 420 -1.73 11.08 26.58
N LEU A 421 -2.28 12.23 26.24
CA LEU A 421 -3.33 12.40 25.23
C LEU A 421 -2.73 13.05 23.98
N GLN A 422 -2.96 12.46 22.82
CA GLN A 422 -2.65 13.04 21.53
C GLN A 422 -3.96 13.39 20.82
N LEU A 423 -4.14 14.66 20.50
CA LEU A 423 -5.29 15.15 19.71
C LEU A 423 -4.80 15.45 18.30
N THR A 424 -5.42 14.83 17.30
CA THR A 424 -5.11 15.06 15.88
C THR A 424 -6.38 15.52 15.19
N SER A 425 -6.39 16.74 14.66
CA SER A 425 -7.53 17.31 13.94
C SER A 425 -7.09 17.91 12.63
N GLY A 426 -7.94 17.88 11.62
CA GLY A 426 -7.61 18.42 10.32
C GLY A 426 -8.79 18.61 9.39
N ALA A 427 -8.49 19.26 8.27
CA ALA A 427 -9.41 19.46 7.16
C ALA A 427 -8.73 19.03 5.86
N GLU A 428 -9.51 18.51 4.93
CA GLU A 428 -9.06 18.02 3.64
C GLU A 428 -10.10 18.35 2.57
N PHE A 429 -9.64 18.85 1.44
CA PHE A 429 -10.44 19.05 0.24
C PHE A 429 -9.89 18.18 -0.88
N ASN A 430 -10.75 17.39 -1.50
CA ASN A 430 -10.44 16.56 -2.65
C ASN A 430 -11.30 17.00 -3.84
N HIS A 431 -10.66 17.21 -4.97
CA HIS A 431 -11.26 17.56 -6.24
C HIS A 431 -10.86 16.54 -7.30
N ASP A 432 -11.85 15.86 -7.87
CA ASP A 432 -11.67 14.82 -8.88
C ASP A 432 -12.55 15.13 -10.10
N VAL A 433 -11.93 15.13 -11.28
CA VAL A 433 -12.60 15.32 -12.55
C VAL A 433 -12.16 14.24 -13.52
N LEU A 434 -13.10 13.41 -13.96
CA LEU A 434 -12.90 12.37 -14.95
C LEU A 434 -13.78 12.64 -16.15
N SER A 435 -13.19 12.55 -17.34
CA SER A 435 -13.90 12.59 -18.63
C SER A 435 -13.48 11.42 -19.51
N GLU A 436 -14.44 10.72 -20.10
CA GLU A 436 -14.22 9.71 -21.11
C GLU A 436 -15.01 10.05 -22.36
N THR A 437 -14.36 9.96 -23.52
CA THR A 437 -14.96 10.17 -24.85
C THR A 437 -14.64 8.98 -25.73
N ARG A 438 -15.59 8.58 -26.60
CA ARG A 438 -15.43 7.53 -27.63
C ARG A 438 -15.50 8.14 -29.00
N GLN A 439 -14.91 7.48 -30.01
CA GLN A 439 -15.05 7.94 -31.42
C GLN A 439 -16.48 7.76 -31.93
N ASN A 440 -17.16 6.69 -31.55
CA ASN A 440 -18.58 6.55 -31.80
C ASN A 440 -19.38 7.46 -30.85
N PRO A 441 -20.07 8.49 -31.37
CA PRO A 441 -20.84 9.43 -30.55
C PRO A 441 -22.06 8.79 -29.86
N ASN A 442 -22.51 7.62 -30.32
CA ASN A 442 -23.60 6.87 -29.70
C ASN A 442 -23.15 6.11 -28.44
N ILE A 443 -21.85 5.92 -28.25
CA ILE A 443 -21.30 5.36 -27.02
C ILE A 443 -21.26 6.48 -25.95
N LEU A 444 -21.63 6.14 -24.74
CA LEU A 444 -21.73 7.08 -23.61
C LEU A 444 -20.43 7.87 -23.37
N THR A 445 -20.55 9.20 -23.35
CA THR A 445 -19.52 10.09 -22.87
C THR A 445 -19.67 10.26 -21.35
N ILE A 446 -18.64 9.91 -20.58
CA ILE A 446 -18.63 10.08 -19.14
C ILE A 446 -18.01 11.45 -18.81
N ASN A 447 -18.70 12.23 -18.00
CA ASN A 447 -18.23 13.48 -17.45
C ASN A 447 -18.58 13.50 -15.96
N GLN A 448 -17.61 13.16 -15.13
CA GLN A 448 -17.78 13.05 -13.68
C GLN A 448 -16.90 14.09 -12.99
N LYS A 449 -17.52 14.88 -12.11
CA LYS A 449 -16.80 15.81 -11.23
C LYS A 449 -17.26 15.56 -9.81
N SER A 450 -16.30 15.38 -8.90
CA SER A 450 -16.55 15.20 -7.48
C SER A 450 -15.72 16.17 -6.67
N ASN A 451 -16.36 16.81 -5.68
CA ASN A 451 -15.69 17.62 -4.67
C ASN A 451 -16.04 17.05 -3.30
N THR A 452 -15.04 16.72 -2.51
CA THR A 452 -15.23 16.22 -1.15
C THR A 452 -14.53 17.15 -0.17
N PHE A 453 -15.27 17.66 0.79
CA PHE A 453 -14.72 18.39 1.93
C PHE A 453 -14.84 17.55 3.18
N GLY A 454 -13.72 17.20 3.80
CA GLY A 454 -13.63 16.37 4.98
C GLY A 454 -13.08 17.12 6.19
N LEU A 455 -13.75 16.99 7.34
CA LEU A 455 -13.26 17.43 8.64
C LEU A 455 -13.07 16.22 9.53
N PHE A 456 -11.93 16.09 10.18
CA PHE A 456 -11.67 14.97 11.09
C PHE A 456 -11.02 15.42 12.39
N SER A 457 -11.34 14.68 13.45
CA SER A 457 -10.70 14.84 14.75
C SER A 457 -10.60 13.49 15.43
N GLN A 458 -9.46 13.24 16.08
CA GLN A 458 -9.17 12.00 16.78
C GLN A 458 -8.43 12.27 18.06
N ALA A 459 -8.83 11.58 19.12
CA ALA A 459 -8.16 11.52 20.42
C ALA A 459 -7.54 10.14 20.59
N ASP A 460 -6.23 10.09 20.81
CA ASP A 460 -5.46 8.91 21.15
C ASP A 460 -4.92 9.08 22.57
N TRP A 461 -5.47 8.32 23.52
CA TRP A 461 -5.20 8.48 24.94
C TRP A 461 -4.50 7.26 25.54
N LYS A 462 -3.19 7.37 25.75
CA LYS A 462 -2.41 6.39 26.51
C LYS A 462 -2.62 6.66 28.01
N ILE A 463 -3.65 6.05 28.59
CA ILE A 463 -4.05 6.22 29.99
C ILE A 463 -3.00 5.65 30.94
N SER A 464 -2.37 4.54 30.55
CA SER A 464 -1.31 3.87 31.30
C SER A 464 -0.38 3.11 30.33
N PRO A 465 0.75 2.57 30.77
CA PRO A 465 1.57 1.70 29.95
C PRO A 465 0.81 0.48 29.40
N LYS A 466 -0.24 0.04 30.11
CA LYS A 466 -1.04 -1.13 29.71
C LYS A 466 -2.27 -0.80 28.88
N PHE A 467 -2.80 0.41 28.93
CA PHE A 467 -4.12 0.70 28.36
C PHE A 467 -4.11 1.99 27.52
N LYS A 468 -4.57 1.88 26.29
CA LYS A 468 -4.68 2.95 25.32
C LYS A 468 -6.06 2.93 24.67
N LEU A 469 -6.70 4.08 24.56
CA LEU A 469 -7.97 4.28 23.87
C LEU A 469 -7.80 5.24 22.70
N LEU A 470 -8.53 4.99 21.64
CA LEU A 470 -8.64 5.87 20.49
C LEU A 470 -10.12 6.09 20.18
N GLY A 471 -10.50 7.35 20.01
CA GLY A 471 -11.80 7.74 19.49
C GLY A 471 -11.64 8.77 18.39
N GLY A 472 -12.36 8.63 17.29
CA GLY A 472 -12.26 9.55 16.16
C GLY A 472 -13.58 9.71 15.42
N LEU A 473 -13.73 10.87 14.79
CA LEU A 473 -14.89 11.22 13.96
C LEU A 473 -14.38 11.93 12.70
N ARG A 474 -15.01 11.63 11.56
CA ARG A 474 -14.84 12.38 10.31
C ARG A 474 -16.20 12.70 9.72
N LEU A 475 -16.36 13.94 9.29
CA LEU A 475 -17.50 14.43 8.54
C LEU A 475 -17.04 14.72 7.11
N ASP A 476 -17.62 14.02 6.15
CA ASP A 476 -17.40 14.27 4.73
C ASP A 476 -18.64 14.84 4.08
N HIS A 477 -18.47 15.93 3.31
CA HIS A 477 -19.49 16.51 2.46
C HIS A 477 -19.08 16.32 1.01
N VAL A 478 -19.81 15.47 0.28
CA VAL A 478 -19.54 15.08 -1.10
C VAL A 478 -20.53 15.76 -2.02
N ASN A 479 -20.03 16.53 -2.99
CA ASN A 479 -20.79 17.12 -4.06
C ASN A 479 -20.26 16.58 -5.40
N ALA A 480 -21.05 15.77 -6.08
CA ALA A 480 -20.68 15.19 -7.35
C ALA A 480 -21.71 15.54 -8.45
N SER A 481 -21.23 15.80 -9.66
CA SER A 481 -22.06 16.23 -10.80
C SER A 481 -23.17 15.27 -11.17
N LEU A 482 -23.05 14.00 -10.74
CA LEU A 482 -24.01 12.93 -11.02
C LEU A 482 -25.05 12.74 -9.90
N LEU A 483 -24.90 13.44 -8.79
CA LEU A 483 -25.83 13.39 -7.68
C LEU A 483 -26.85 14.53 -7.80
N LYS A 484 -28.13 14.23 -7.58
CA LYS A 484 -29.17 15.27 -7.49
C LYS A 484 -28.96 16.17 -6.27
N GLU A 485 -28.45 15.61 -5.18
CA GLU A 485 -28.16 16.30 -3.92
C GLU A 485 -26.80 15.89 -3.38
N SER A 486 -26.15 16.81 -2.67
CA SER A 486 -24.89 16.52 -1.98
C SER A 486 -25.12 15.53 -0.83
N ILE A 487 -24.12 14.69 -0.58
CA ILE A 487 -24.16 13.67 0.47
C ILE A 487 -23.28 14.10 1.65
N THR A 488 -23.84 14.08 2.85
CA THR A 488 -23.06 14.29 4.07
C THR A 488 -22.99 12.99 4.85
N VAL A 489 -21.78 12.61 5.28
CA VAL A 489 -21.54 11.34 6.00
C VAL A 489 -20.71 11.58 7.23
N LEU A 490 -21.17 11.04 8.36
CA LEU A 490 -20.42 10.98 9.61
C LEU A 490 -19.84 9.57 9.79
N ASN A 491 -18.53 9.49 9.93
CA ASN A 491 -17.79 8.23 10.08
C ASN A 491 -17.10 8.19 11.45
N PRO A 492 -17.69 7.52 12.46
CA PRO A 492 -17.08 7.28 13.75
C PRO A 492 -16.07 6.13 13.69
N ARG A 493 -15.06 6.17 14.57
CA ARG A 493 -14.21 5.04 14.91
C ARG A 493 -13.87 5.03 16.39
N ALA A 494 -13.69 3.83 16.94
CA ALA A 494 -13.24 3.64 18.30
C ALA A 494 -12.33 2.41 18.36
N SER A 495 -11.25 2.48 19.14
CA SER A 495 -10.34 1.35 19.31
C SER A 495 -9.76 1.34 20.71
N ALA A 496 -9.47 0.15 21.21
CA ALA A 496 -8.82 -0.05 22.50
C ALA A 496 -7.65 -1.02 22.34
N LEU A 497 -6.56 -0.73 23.02
CA LEU A 497 -5.41 -1.59 23.15
C LEU A 497 -5.16 -1.88 24.64
N TYR A 498 -4.95 -3.15 24.96
CA TYR A 498 -4.60 -3.60 26.30
C TYR A 498 -3.37 -4.50 26.26
N ASN A 499 -2.27 -4.02 26.85
CA ASN A 499 -1.06 -4.80 27.07
C ASN A 499 -1.25 -5.62 28.36
N ILE A 500 -1.55 -6.90 28.24
CA ILE A 500 -1.64 -7.82 29.38
C ILE A 500 -0.31 -7.82 30.11
N ASN A 501 0.78 -7.96 29.33
CA ASN A 501 2.17 -7.78 29.74
C ASN A 501 3.00 -7.32 28.51
N GLU A 502 4.33 -7.35 28.59
CA GLU A 502 5.22 -6.90 27.52
C GLU A 502 5.12 -7.75 26.23
N ASN A 503 4.66 -8.99 26.35
CA ASN A 503 4.57 -9.94 25.23
C ASN A 503 3.16 -10.07 24.66
N PHE A 504 2.11 -9.88 25.44
CA PHE A 504 0.71 -10.15 25.05
C PHE A 504 -0.09 -8.87 24.91
N ILE A 505 -0.64 -8.67 23.73
CA ILE A 505 -1.42 -7.49 23.37
C ILE A 505 -2.80 -7.91 22.88
N LEU A 506 -3.84 -7.28 23.41
CA LEU A 506 -5.22 -7.35 22.93
C LEU A 506 -5.59 -6.03 22.26
N ARG A 507 -6.29 -6.11 21.12
CA ARG A 507 -6.91 -4.94 20.47
C ARG A 507 -8.34 -5.24 20.10
N GLY A 508 -9.18 -4.23 20.19
CA GLY A 508 -10.53 -4.25 19.64
C GLY A 508 -10.81 -2.94 18.92
N SER A 509 -11.45 -2.99 17.77
CA SER A 509 -11.79 -1.79 17.03
C SER A 509 -13.18 -1.88 16.38
N TYR A 510 -13.80 -0.72 16.25
CA TYR A 510 -14.98 -0.45 15.46
C TYR A 510 -14.69 0.73 14.53
N ALA A 511 -15.12 0.64 13.29
CA ALA A 511 -15.05 1.76 12.37
C ALA A 511 -16.18 1.67 11.33
N ARG A 512 -16.75 2.83 11.01
CA ARG A 512 -17.67 3.00 9.90
C ARG A 512 -16.91 3.38 8.62
N GLY A 513 -17.28 2.76 7.50
CA GLY A 513 -16.83 3.09 6.17
C GLY A 513 -17.98 3.60 5.30
N PHE A 514 -17.66 4.31 4.21
CA PHE A 514 -18.64 4.67 3.19
C PHE A 514 -18.01 4.76 1.78
N ARG A 515 -18.87 4.61 0.78
CA ARG A 515 -18.55 4.85 -0.64
C ARG A 515 -19.66 5.70 -1.25
N ALA A 516 -19.28 6.79 -1.89
CA ALA A 516 -20.19 7.63 -2.61
C ALA A 516 -20.56 7.00 -3.97
N PRO A 517 -21.78 7.22 -4.50
CA PRO A 517 -22.10 6.82 -5.86
C PRO A 517 -21.18 7.51 -6.86
N MET A 518 -20.51 6.71 -7.71
CA MET A 518 -19.68 7.18 -8.80
C MET A 518 -20.09 6.44 -10.07
N PHE A 519 -19.95 7.09 -11.22
CA PHE A 519 -20.27 6.49 -12.51
C PHE A 519 -19.16 5.53 -12.94
N TYR A 520 -17.92 6.04 -12.98
CA TYR A 520 -16.74 5.23 -13.29
C TYR A 520 -16.25 4.56 -12.03
N SER A 521 -16.18 3.24 -12.07
CA SER A 521 -15.62 2.40 -11.00
C SER A 521 -15.01 1.16 -11.63
N GLU A 522 -14.27 0.38 -10.87
CA GLU A 522 -13.72 -0.91 -11.31
C GLU A 522 -14.79 -1.83 -11.92
N ASP A 523 -16.03 -1.70 -11.47
CA ASP A 523 -17.16 -2.49 -11.95
C ASP A 523 -17.52 -2.17 -13.42
N VAL A 524 -17.37 -0.92 -13.87
CA VAL A 524 -17.70 -0.52 -15.27
C VAL A 524 -16.73 -1.14 -16.27
N HIS A 525 -15.47 -1.37 -15.87
CA HIS A 525 -14.48 -2.00 -16.73
C HIS A 525 -14.86 -3.45 -17.07
N SER A 526 -15.33 -4.21 -16.09
CA SER A 526 -15.76 -5.60 -16.29
C SER A 526 -16.96 -5.75 -17.24
N GLU A 527 -17.70 -4.68 -17.49
CA GLU A 527 -18.86 -4.64 -18.34
C GLU A 527 -18.57 -4.55 -19.85
N LEU A 528 -17.32 -4.20 -20.23
CA LEU A 528 -16.93 -4.07 -21.64
C LEU A 528 -16.44 -5.38 -22.29
N ILE A 529 -16.51 -6.48 -21.57
CA ILE A 529 -15.71 -7.69 -21.76
C ILE A 529 -16.22 -8.61 -22.85
N THR A 530 -17.54 -8.61 -23.15
CA THR A 530 -18.10 -9.49 -24.18
C THR A 530 -18.04 -8.88 -25.57
N GLY A 531 -17.40 -7.73 -25.76
CA GLY A 531 -17.45 -6.96 -27.00
C GLY A 531 -18.78 -6.21 -27.20
N GLU A 532 -19.74 -6.41 -26.30
CA GLU A 532 -20.99 -5.66 -26.27
C GLU A 532 -20.78 -4.34 -25.54
N VAL A 533 -21.02 -3.24 -26.21
CA VAL A 533 -20.99 -1.92 -25.57
C VAL A 533 -22.21 -1.79 -24.67
N ARG A 534 -21.97 -1.79 -23.37
CA ARG A 534 -23.02 -1.62 -22.36
C ARG A 534 -23.09 -0.16 -21.92
N ARG A 535 -24.27 0.35 -21.63
CA ARG A 535 -24.48 1.69 -21.06
C ARG A 535 -24.89 1.56 -19.60
N VAL A 536 -24.17 2.27 -18.73
CA VAL A 536 -24.55 2.33 -17.33
C VAL A 536 -25.32 3.61 -17.05
N LYS A 537 -26.47 3.48 -16.41
CA LYS A 537 -27.25 4.60 -15.84
C LYS A 537 -27.25 4.52 -14.32
N LEU A 538 -27.27 5.66 -13.64
CA LEU A 538 -27.47 5.69 -12.20
C LEU A 538 -28.97 5.77 -11.89
N ALA A 539 -29.42 5.01 -10.88
CA ALA A 539 -30.79 5.14 -10.40
C ALA A 539 -30.99 6.52 -9.75
N GLU A 540 -32.17 7.10 -9.92
CA GLU A 540 -32.47 8.45 -9.41
C GLU A 540 -32.42 8.55 -7.88
N ASN A 541 -32.68 7.44 -7.17
CA ASN A 541 -32.73 7.31 -5.72
C ASN A 541 -31.47 6.62 -5.16
N LEU A 542 -30.38 6.58 -5.91
CA LEU A 542 -29.15 5.90 -5.51
C LEU A 542 -28.57 6.52 -4.23
N LYS A 543 -28.41 5.70 -3.21
CA LYS A 543 -27.84 6.05 -1.90
C LYS A 543 -26.34 5.73 -1.86
N LYS A 544 -25.62 6.31 -0.89
CA LYS A 544 -24.26 5.89 -0.56
C LYS A 544 -24.25 4.47 0.02
N GLU A 545 -23.22 3.70 -0.28
CA GLU A 545 -22.92 2.49 0.49
C GLU A 545 -22.29 2.85 1.84
N THR A 546 -22.59 2.08 2.86
CA THR A 546 -21.95 2.22 4.19
C THR A 546 -21.58 0.86 4.75
N SER A 547 -20.60 0.82 5.64
CA SER A 547 -20.21 -0.40 6.34
C SER A 547 -19.99 -0.15 7.82
N ASP A 548 -20.28 -1.16 8.63
CA ASP A 548 -19.91 -1.25 10.03
C ASP A 548 -18.94 -2.42 10.19
N SER A 549 -17.69 -2.11 10.57
CA SER A 549 -16.59 -3.07 10.68
C SER A 549 -16.15 -3.21 12.14
N TYR A 550 -16.05 -4.45 12.61
CA TYR A 550 -15.57 -4.82 13.93
C TYR A 550 -14.35 -5.74 13.77
N THR A 551 -13.28 -5.46 14.51
CA THR A 551 -12.11 -6.35 14.58
C THR A 551 -11.68 -6.55 16.02
N ALA A 552 -11.20 -7.76 16.32
CA ALA A 552 -10.59 -8.09 17.60
C ALA A 552 -9.33 -8.91 17.33
N SER A 553 -8.20 -8.55 17.94
CA SER A 553 -6.96 -9.27 17.75
C SER A 553 -6.26 -9.60 19.06
N PHE A 554 -5.59 -10.75 19.06
CA PHE A 554 -4.66 -11.19 20.09
C PHE A 554 -3.30 -11.37 19.46
N GLU A 555 -2.28 -10.73 20.02
CA GLU A 555 -0.90 -10.75 19.52
C GLU A 555 0.05 -11.17 20.62
N TYR A 556 0.95 -12.10 20.30
CA TYR A 556 2.07 -12.51 21.13
C TYR A 556 3.37 -12.12 20.46
N ASN A 557 4.20 -11.34 21.14
CA ASN A 557 5.52 -10.92 20.72
C ASN A 557 6.56 -11.44 21.72
N HIS A 558 7.57 -12.13 21.22
CA HIS A 558 8.68 -12.61 22.04
C HIS A 558 10.00 -12.29 21.38
N THR A 559 10.90 -11.69 22.13
CA THR A 559 12.28 -11.45 21.72
C THR A 559 13.21 -11.86 22.86
N HIS A 560 14.08 -12.80 22.59
CA HIS A 560 15.14 -13.22 23.52
C HIS A 560 16.42 -13.43 22.71
N ASP A 561 17.41 -12.56 22.92
CA ASP A 561 18.64 -12.48 22.12
C ASP A 561 18.34 -12.33 20.61
N THR A 562 18.65 -13.38 19.83
CA THR A 562 18.38 -13.43 18.38
C THR A 562 17.11 -14.19 18.01
N HIS A 563 16.44 -14.77 19.02
CA HIS A 563 15.21 -15.52 18.84
C HIS A 563 14.02 -14.57 18.87
N GLN A 564 13.26 -14.48 17.78
CA GLN A 564 12.09 -13.63 17.65
C GLN A 564 10.87 -14.44 17.21
N LEU A 565 9.72 -14.17 17.82
CA LEU A 565 8.43 -14.76 17.45
C LEU A 565 7.34 -13.70 17.54
N ILE A 566 6.56 -13.56 16.48
CA ILE A 566 5.28 -12.86 16.47
C ILE A 566 4.22 -13.90 16.11
N ALA A 567 3.18 -14.02 16.91
CA ALA A 567 2.00 -14.82 16.59
C ALA A 567 0.76 -13.94 16.80
N MET A 568 -0.09 -13.86 15.80
CA MET A 568 -1.26 -13.01 15.80
C MET A 568 -2.48 -13.76 15.26
N ILE A 569 -3.60 -13.56 15.91
CA ILE A 569 -4.93 -13.95 15.43
C ILE A 569 -5.84 -12.73 15.46
N GLU A 570 -6.57 -12.50 14.39
CA GLU A 570 -7.54 -11.41 14.25
C GLU A 570 -8.86 -11.94 13.75
N GLY A 571 -9.92 -11.78 14.54
CA GLY A 571 -11.29 -11.96 14.09
C GLY A 571 -11.83 -10.68 13.48
N PHE A 572 -12.57 -10.79 12.38
CA PHE A 572 -13.20 -9.66 11.71
C PHE A 572 -14.66 -9.94 11.34
N TYR A 573 -15.46 -8.88 11.36
CA TYR A 573 -16.85 -8.87 10.91
C TYR A 573 -17.14 -7.51 10.27
N THR A 574 -17.58 -7.50 9.02
CA THR A 574 -17.99 -6.31 8.28
C THR A 574 -19.36 -6.52 7.70
N ALA A 575 -20.32 -5.67 8.08
CA ALA A 575 -21.63 -5.57 7.46
C ALA A 575 -21.65 -4.41 6.47
N LEU A 576 -22.00 -4.67 5.24
CA LEU A 576 -22.16 -3.71 4.15
C LEU A 576 -23.64 -3.43 3.95
N HIS A 577 -24.01 -2.17 3.86
CA HIS A 577 -25.39 -1.70 3.71
C HIS A 577 -25.54 -0.89 2.41
N ASP A 578 -26.75 -0.97 1.79
CA ASP A 578 -27.08 -0.27 0.56
C ASP A 578 -26.04 -0.55 -0.57
N ARG A 579 -25.59 -1.82 -0.72
CA ARG A 579 -24.54 -2.22 -1.66
C ARG A 579 -24.94 -1.85 -3.10
N PHE A 580 -23.99 -1.35 -3.90
CA PHE A 580 -24.19 -1.11 -5.33
C PHE A 580 -24.25 -2.43 -6.09
N HIS A 581 -25.18 -2.47 -7.04
CA HIS A 581 -25.40 -3.58 -7.95
C HIS A 581 -25.83 -3.04 -9.31
N TYR A 582 -25.56 -3.80 -10.37
CA TYR A 582 -25.94 -3.48 -11.74
C TYR A 582 -27.08 -4.39 -12.18
N GLU A 583 -28.23 -3.81 -12.52
CA GLU A 583 -29.39 -4.52 -13.03
C GLU A 583 -29.59 -4.19 -14.51
N LYS A 584 -29.81 -5.21 -15.36
CA LYS A 584 -30.16 -5.02 -16.77
C LYS A 584 -31.58 -4.49 -16.85
N ILE A 585 -31.77 -3.31 -17.43
CA ILE A 585 -33.07 -2.66 -17.52
C ILE A 585 -33.64 -2.64 -18.95
N GLY A 586 -32.88 -3.09 -19.97
CA GLY A 586 -33.35 -3.16 -21.36
C GLY A 586 -32.25 -2.87 -22.36
N GLU A 587 -32.68 -2.53 -23.57
CA GLU A 587 -31.83 -2.15 -24.70
C GLU A 587 -32.27 -0.81 -25.28
N GLU A 588 -31.31 0.02 -25.66
CA GLU A 588 -31.56 1.33 -26.28
C GLU A 588 -30.55 1.57 -27.40
N ASN A 589 -31.01 1.77 -28.62
CA ASN A 589 -30.18 1.97 -29.82
C ASN A 589 -29.15 0.85 -30.07
N GLY A 590 -29.51 -0.41 -29.79
CA GLY A 590 -28.63 -1.57 -29.94
C GLY A 590 -27.62 -1.78 -28.80
N PHE A 591 -27.76 -1.02 -27.70
CA PHE A 591 -26.90 -1.15 -26.52
C PHE A 591 -27.69 -1.73 -25.34
N HIS A 592 -27.12 -2.69 -24.64
CA HIS A 592 -27.63 -3.14 -23.34
C HIS A 592 -27.50 -2.05 -22.29
N ILE A 593 -28.58 -1.75 -21.59
CA ILE A 593 -28.62 -0.73 -20.54
C ILE A 593 -28.62 -1.44 -19.18
N LYS A 594 -27.58 -1.20 -18.42
CA LYS A 594 -27.51 -1.57 -16.99
C LYS A 594 -27.75 -0.34 -16.11
N GLN A 595 -28.46 -0.52 -15.03
CA GLN A 595 -28.70 0.52 -14.05
C GLN A 595 -28.01 0.18 -12.73
N LYS A 596 -27.22 1.12 -12.20
CA LYS A 596 -26.64 1.02 -10.87
C LYS A 596 -27.70 1.34 -9.83
N ILE A 597 -27.99 0.37 -8.96
CA ILE A 597 -28.99 0.44 -7.89
C ILE A 597 -28.37 0.08 -6.54
N ASN A 598 -29.13 0.26 -5.45
CA ASN A 598 -28.73 -0.29 -4.15
C ASN A 598 -29.47 -1.61 -3.88
N THR A 599 -28.77 -2.55 -3.23
CA THR A 599 -29.34 -3.81 -2.70
C THR A 599 -29.19 -3.87 -1.17
N ASP A 600 -29.73 -4.95 -0.57
CA ASP A 600 -29.75 -5.15 0.90
C ASP A 600 -28.37 -5.17 1.57
N GLY A 601 -27.30 -5.37 0.78
CA GLY A 601 -25.94 -5.43 1.29
C GLY A 601 -25.36 -6.83 1.41
N ALA A 602 -24.29 -6.94 2.20
CA ALA A 602 -23.55 -8.19 2.37
C ALA A 602 -22.87 -8.26 3.75
N VAL A 603 -22.52 -9.45 4.18
CA VAL A 603 -21.72 -9.69 5.40
C VAL A 603 -20.48 -10.48 5.05
N VAL A 604 -19.34 -9.96 5.50
CA VAL A 604 -18.06 -10.67 5.43
C VAL A 604 -17.51 -10.85 6.83
N LYS A 605 -17.11 -12.07 7.18
CA LYS A 605 -16.58 -12.41 8.50
C LYS A 605 -15.55 -13.51 8.42
N GLY A 606 -14.62 -13.53 9.35
CA GLY A 606 -13.57 -14.55 9.35
C GLY A 606 -12.48 -14.32 10.36
N VAL A 607 -11.39 -15.04 10.16
CA VAL A 607 -10.20 -15.01 11.01
C VAL A 607 -8.96 -14.92 10.13
N ASN A 608 -8.07 -13.99 10.47
CA ASN A 608 -6.71 -13.90 9.95
C ASN A 608 -5.72 -14.45 11.00
N ILE A 609 -4.78 -15.24 10.57
CA ILE A 609 -3.69 -15.79 11.40
C ILE A 609 -2.38 -15.37 10.76
N GLU A 610 -1.44 -14.87 11.56
CA GLU A 610 -0.08 -14.58 11.12
C GLU A 610 0.92 -15.09 12.15
N VAL A 611 1.94 -15.80 11.67
CA VAL A 611 3.07 -16.22 12.49
C VAL A 611 4.36 -15.84 11.80
N LYS A 612 5.16 -15.01 12.44
CA LYS A 612 6.54 -14.69 12.01
C LYS A 612 7.50 -15.29 13.04
N TYR A 613 8.48 -16.06 12.57
CA TYR A 613 9.41 -16.77 13.44
C TYR A 613 10.85 -16.70 12.92
N SER A 614 11.76 -16.30 13.78
CA SER A 614 13.19 -16.31 13.53
C SER A 614 13.92 -16.91 14.75
N PRO A 615 14.31 -18.20 14.69
CA PRO A 615 15.05 -18.83 15.77
C PRO A 615 16.49 -18.28 15.92
N ASN A 616 17.02 -17.73 14.85
CA ASN A 616 18.34 -17.08 14.80
C ASN A 616 18.43 -16.26 13.49
N PRO A 617 19.43 -15.40 13.28
CA PRO A 617 19.54 -14.55 12.09
C PRO A 617 19.63 -15.29 10.75
N LYS A 618 19.93 -16.62 10.77
CA LYS A 618 20.00 -17.44 9.54
C LYS A 618 18.63 -17.90 9.04
N TRP A 619 17.62 -17.96 9.90
CA TRP A 619 16.29 -18.47 9.56
C TRP A 619 15.21 -17.43 9.83
N GLN A 620 14.35 -17.25 8.88
CA GLN A 620 13.13 -16.45 9.01
C GLN A 620 11.99 -17.18 8.30
N CYS A 621 10.87 -17.37 9.01
CA CYS A 621 9.64 -17.94 8.46
C CYS A 621 8.48 -17.00 8.73
N GLN A 622 7.58 -16.86 7.77
CA GLN A 622 6.31 -16.16 7.91
C GLN A 622 5.21 -17.02 7.30
N LEU A 623 4.16 -17.26 8.06
CA LEU A 623 2.93 -17.92 7.63
C LEU A 623 1.77 -16.96 7.84
N ALA A 624 0.95 -16.78 6.82
CA ALA A 624 -0.32 -16.07 6.93
C ALA A 624 -1.44 -16.92 6.34
N ALA A 625 -2.60 -16.96 7.00
CA ALA A 625 -3.78 -17.66 6.55
C ALA A 625 -5.04 -16.85 6.88
N THR A 626 -6.03 -16.90 5.99
CA THR A 626 -7.34 -16.29 6.15
C THR A 626 -8.42 -17.34 5.93
N MET A 627 -9.28 -17.50 6.93
CA MET A 627 -10.52 -18.28 6.82
C MET A 627 -11.69 -17.30 6.89
N GLN A 628 -12.58 -17.35 5.90
CA GLN A 628 -13.65 -16.37 5.79
C GLN A 628 -14.93 -16.94 5.19
N SER A 629 -16.02 -16.20 5.41
CA SER A 629 -17.30 -16.34 4.72
C SER A 629 -17.75 -14.97 4.24
N ALA A 630 -18.08 -14.84 2.96
CA ALA A 630 -18.54 -13.63 2.33
C ALA A 630 -19.87 -13.91 1.62
N LYS A 631 -20.97 -13.33 2.14
CA LYS A 631 -22.33 -13.62 1.67
C LYS A 631 -23.15 -12.35 1.50
N TYR A 632 -24.01 -12.36 0.48
CA TYR A 632 -25.06 -11.39 0.33
C TYR A 632 -26.15 -11.60 1.39
N ASN A 633 -26.84 -10.55 1.81
CA ASN A 633 -27.97 -10.65 2.74
C ASN A 633 -29.20 -11.32 2.12
N SER A 634 -29.36 -11.16 0.81
CA SER A 634 -30.32 -11.88 -0.03
C SER A 634 -29.64 -12.35 -1.31
N PRO A 635 -30.07 -13.48 -1.91
CA PRO A 635 -29.49 -13.95 -3.16
C PRO A 635 -29.50 -12.85 -4.23
N GLN A 636 -28.37 -12.67 -4.91
CA GLN A 636 -28.17 -11.69 -5.98
C GLN A 636 -27.99 -12.39 -7.32
N THR A 637 -28.25 -11.67 -8.40
CA THR A 637 -27.97 -12.11 -9.77
C THR A 637 -26.81 -11.29 -10.32
N PRO A 638 -25.54 -11.61 -9.92
CA PRO A 638 -24.36 -10.82 -10.31
C PRO A 638 -24.13 -10.85 -11.84
N GLU A 639 -24.56 -11.91 -12.49
CA GLU A 639 -24.57 -12.06 -13.96
C GLU A 639 -25.87 -12.71 -14.43
N ASP A 640 -26.30 -12.42 -15.65
CA ASP A 640 -27.52 -12.98 -16.25
C ASP A 640 -27.46 -14.52 -16.23
N GLY A 641 -28.45 -15.15 -15.62
CA GLY A 641 -28.55 -16.62 -15.49
C GLY A 641 -27.83 -17.18 -14.23
N ILE A 642 -27.13 -16.37 -13.45
CA ILE A 642 -26.46 -16.82 -12.22
C ILE A 642 -27.09 -16.18 -11.00
N THR A 643 -27.61 -16.98 -10.07
CA THR A 643 -28.05 -16.52 -8.75
C THR A 643 -27.14 -17.11 -7.68
N SER A 644 -26.66 -16.27 -6.76
CA SER A 644 -25.76 -16.67 -5.68
C SER A 644 -26.07 -15.92 -4.36
N ASP A 645 -25.95 -16.61 -3.25
CA ASP A 645 -25.90 -16.01 -1.90
C ASP A 645 -24.45 -15.72 -1.45
N GLU A 646 -23.46 -16.18 -2.21
CA GLU A 646 -22.03 -15.97 -1.92
C GLU A 646 -21.45 -14.91 -2.86
N ILE A 647 -20.55 -14.07 -2.33
CA ILE A 647 -19.76 -13.15 -3.15
C ILE A 647 -18.81 -13.98 -4.01
N LEU A 648 -18.93 -13.82 -5.32
CA LEU A 648 -18.17 -14.60 -6.30
C LEU A 648 -16.67 -14.27 -6.23
N ARG A 649 -15.83 -15.19 -6.74
CA ARG A 649 -14.37 -15.08 -6.75
C ARG A 649 -13.76 -14.91 -5.37
N THR A 650 -14.42 -15.45 -4.32
CA THR A 650 -14.00 -15.28 -2.92
C THR A 650 -13.80 -16.65 -2.28
N PRO A 651 -12.54 -17.15 -2.19
CA PRO A 651 -12.27 -18.42 -1.53
C PRO A 651 -12.48 -18.33 -0.03
N ASN A 652 -12.96 -19.40 0.60
CA ASN A 652 -13.17 -19.46 2.05
C ASN A 652 -11.85 -19.65 2.83
N LEU A 653 -10.80 -20.10 2.15
CA LEU A 653 -9.46 -20.30 2.74
C LEU A 653 -8.38 -19.89 1.72
N TYR A 654 -7.48 -19.04 2.14
CA TYR A 654 -6.29 -18.68 1.37
C TYR A 654 -5.15 -18.25 2.32
N GLY A 655 -3.94 -18.20 1.81
CA GLY A 655 -2.80 -17.81 2.63
C GLY A 655 -1.47 -17.88 1.89
N ASN A 656 -0.40 -17.61 2.61
CA ASN A 656 0.95 -17.64 2.09
C ASN A 656 1.96 -18.14 3.12
N LEU A 657 3.08 -18.62 2.61
CA LEU A 657 4.24 -19.02 3.40
C LEU A 657 5.50 -18.45 2.75
N MET A 658 6.31 -17.77 3.53
CA MET A 658 7.65 -17.35 3.16
C MET A 658 8.65 -17.96 4.14
N ALA A 659 9.73 -18.54 3.65
CA ALA A 659 10.83 -19.01 4.48
C ALA A 659 12.16 -18.59 3.84
N THR A 660 13.03 -17.99 4.63
CA THR A 660 14.37 -17.56 4.21
C THR A 660 15.41 -18.31 5.03
N TYR A 661 16.40 -18.87 4.35
CA TYR A 661 17.60 -19.41 4.94
C TYR A 661 18.84 -18.65 4.47
N ARG A 662 19.64 -18.19 5.42
CA ARG A 662 20.90 -17.42 5.19
C ARG A 662 22.07 -18.22 5.74
N PRO A 663 22.68 -19.11 4.95
CA PRO A 663 23.89 -19.87 5.37
C PRO A 663 25.00 -18.92 5.81
N VAL A 664 25.21 -17.85 5.02
CA VAL A 664 26.13 -16.74 5.26
C VAL A 664 25.42 -15.42 4.96
N PRO A 665 25.85 -14.26 5.48
CA PRO A 665 25.16 -12.97 5.28
C PRO A 665 24.94 -12.57 3.82
N GLN A 666 25.81 -13.04 2.90
CA GLN A 666 25.75 -12.74 1.46
C GLN A 666 24.80 -13.65 0.67
N TRP A 667 24.34 -14.77 1.24
CA TRP A 667 23.57 -15.77 0.52
C TRP A 667 22.17 -15.95 1.12
N ASN A 668 21.14 -15.67 0.33
CA ASN A 668 19.75 -15.90 0.69
C ASN A 668 19.17 -17.02 -0.18
N ILE A 669 18.46 -17.95 0.44
CA ILE A 669 17.64 -18.98 -0.19
C ILE A 669 16.22 -18.79 0.33
N ASN A 670 15.25 -18.59 -0.57
CA ASN A 670 13.89 -18.23 -0.20
C ASN A 670 12.91 -19.21 -0.81
N LEU A 671 12.03 -19.73 0.03
CA LEU A 671 10.80 -20.42 -0.34
C LEU A 671 9.64 -19.43 -0.24
N VAL A 672 8.82 -19.35 -1.28
CA VAL A 672 7.67 -18.45 -1.36
C VAL A 672 6.49 -19.23 -1.89
N THR A 673 5.39 -19.30 -1.14
CA THR A 673 4.23 -20.11 -1.48
C THR A 673 2.95 -19.31 -1.28
N VAL A 674 2.02 -19.41 -2.21
CA VAL A 674 0.67 -18.85 -2.11
C VAL A 674 -0.34 -19.97 -2.31
N TYR A 675 -1.30 -20.09 -1.40
CA TYR A 675 -2.43 -21.00 -1.51
C TYR A 675 -3.72 -20.21 -1.72
N THR A 676 -4.48 -20.59 -2.75
CA THR A 676 -5.84 -20.09 -3.02
C THR A 676 -6.79 -21.29 -2.99
N GLY A 677 -7.74 -21.28 -2.07
CA GLY A 677 -8.74 -22.33 -1.95
C GLY A 677 -9.76 -22.31 -3.09
N SER A 678 -10.63 -23.32 -3.10
CA SER A 678 -11.78 -23.39 -4.01
C SER A 678 -12.69 -22.17 -3.86
N MET A 679 -13.24 -21.69 -4.97
CA MET A 679 -14.18 -20.56 -5.02
C MET A 679 -15.15 -20.71 -6.17
N LYS A 680 -16.28 -20.01 -6.09
CA LYS A 680 -17.25 -19.92 -7.18
C LYS A 680 -16.89 -18.80 -8.14
N VAL A 681 -16.86 -19.08 -9.44
CA VAL A 681 -16.59 -18.13 -10.50
C VAL A 681 -17.68 -18.20 -11.56
N PRO A 682 -18.13 -17.05 -12.12
CA PRO A 682 -19.06 -17.06 -13.25
C PRO A 682 -18.32 -17.51 -14.50
N HIS A 683 -19.00 -18.21 -15.39
CA HIS A 683 -18.57 -18.56 -16.73
C HIS A 683 -19.70 -18.24 -17.68
N ILE A 684 -19.51 -17.19 -18.47
CA ILE A 684 -20.55 -16.59 -19.31
C ILE A 684 -20.64 -17.35 -20.64
N ASN A 685 -21.85 -17.46 -21.18
CA ASN A 685 -22.07 -18.06 -22.49
C ASN A 685 -21.36 -17.28 -23.61
N GLY A 686 -20.97 -18.02 -24.63
CA GLY A 686 -20.16 -17.61 -25.77
C GLY A 686 -19.44 -18.84 -26.27
N TYR A 687 -18.24 -19.12 -25.74
CA TYR A 687 -17.54 -20.39 -25.96
C TYR A 687 -18.33 -21.59 -25.39
N ILE A 688 -18.91 -21.43 -24.20
CA ILE A 688 -19.87 -22.39 -23.64
C ILE A 688 -21.31 -22.04 -24.07
N THR A 689 -22.16 -23.03 -24.14
CA THR A 689 -23.55 -22.84 -24.65
C THR A 689 -24.46 -22.12 -23.65
N GLU A 690 -24.22 -22.24 -22.36
CA GLU A 690 -25.06 -21.69 -21.28
C GLU A 690 -24.20 -21.09 -20.16
N THR A 691 -24.57 -19.89 -19.71
CA THR A 691 -23.98 -19.26 -18.56
C THR A 691 -24.18 -20.12 -17.32
N ARG A 692 -23.10 -20.38 -16.58
CA ARG A 692 -23.14 -21.23 -15.38
C ARG A 692 -22.13 -20.79 -14.31
N LEU A 693 -22.34 -21.25 -13.09
CA LEU A 693 -21.45 -21.06 -11.96
C LEU A 693 -20.48 -22.24 -11.85
N GLU A 694 -19.19 -21.97 -12.02
CA GLU A 694 -18.14 -22.97 -11.86
C GLU A 694 -17.56 -22.96 -10.44
N THR A 695 -17.10 -24.11 -9.99
CA THR A 695 -16.36 -24.23 -8.72
C THR A 695 -14.91 -24.61 -9.01
N THR A 696 -13.99 -23.71 -8.72
CA THR A 696 -12.56 -23.92 -8.99
C THR A 696 -11.96 -24.96 -8.03
N LYS A 697 -10.85 -25.55 -8.44
CA LYS A 697 -9.99 -26.34 -7.53
C LYS A 697 -9.13 -25.39 -6.70
N GLY A 698 -8.70 -25.85 -5.51
CA GLY A 698 -7.64 -25.16 -4.76
C GLY A 698 -6.30 -25.23 -5.50
N MET A 699 -5.52 -24.16 -5.46
CA MET A 699 -4.25 -24.02 -6.17
C MET A 699 -3.13 -23.59 -5.23
N ILE A 700 -1.90 -24.07 -5.50
CA ILE A 700 -0.69 -23.70 -4.78
C ILE A 700 0.33 -23.17 -5.78
N ASP A 701 0.69 -21.89 -5.65
CA ASP A 701 1.86 -21.32 -6.31
C ASP A 701 3.07 -21.50 -5.40
N PHE A 702 3.97 -22.39 -5.79
CA PHE A 702 5.19 -22.72 -5.04
C PHE A 702 6.40 -22.19 -5.78
N GLY A 703 7.14 -21.26 -5.17
CA GLY A 703 8.34 -20.65 -5.73
C GLY A 703 9.57 -20.88 -4.87
N LEU A 704 10.71 -21.03 -5.52
CA LEU A 704 12.03 -21.10 -4.89
C LEU A 704 12.96 -20.12 -5.57
N ASN A 705 13.66 -19.30 -4.78
CA ASN A 705 14.65 -18.37 -5.33
C ASN A 705 15.89 -18.28 -4.43
N THR A 706 16.99 -17.86 -5.04
CA THR A 706 18.25 -17.64 -4.34
C THR A 706 18.91 -16.37 -4.83
N SER A 707 19.67 -15.72 -3.97
CA SER A 707 20.53 -14.59 -4.34
C SER A 707 21.83 -14.61 -3.55
N TYR A 708 22.91 -14.27 -4.24
CA TYR A 708 24.25 -14.20 -3.67
C TYR A 708 24.89 -12.85 -4.00
N GLU A 709 25.42 -12.16 -2.97
CA GLU A 709 26.10 -10.87 -3.09
C GLU A 709 27.61 -11.07 -3.11
N PHE A 710 28.25 -10.78 -4.25
CA PHE A 710 29.68 -10.77 -4.41
C PHE A 710 30.24 -9.42 -3.97
N LYS A 711 31.14 -9.41 -2.98
CA LYS A 711 31.83 -8.21 -2.48
C LYS A 711 33.28 -8.23 -2.91
N TRP A 712 33.67 -7.34 -3.82
CA TRP A 712 35.05 -7.15 -4.24
C TRP A 712 35.62 -5.85 -3.67
N LYS A 713 36.83 -5.87 -3.17
CA LYS A 713 37.48 -4.69 -2.55
C LYS A 713 37.59 -3.45 -3.46
N LYS A 714 37.56 -3.63 -4.80
CA LYS A 714 37.78 -2.56 -5.79
C LYS A 714 36.58 -2.29 -6.70
N PHE A 715 35.47 -3.05 -6.57
CA PHE A 715 34.29 -2.93 -7.44
C PHE A 715 33.03 -2.78 -6.56
N PHE A 716 31.99 -2.24 -7.18
CA PHE A 716 30.67 -2.20 -6.56
C PHE A 716 30.18 -3.63 -6.25
N PRO A 717 29.49 -3.85 -5.12
CA PRO A 717 28.88 -5.15 -4.82
C PRO A 717 27.93 -5.58 -5.95
N LEU A 718 28.05 -6.83 -6.41
CA LEU A 718 27.17 -7.43 -7.40
C LEU A 718 26.33 -8.51 -6.75
N GLU A 719 25.01 -8.37 -6.80
CA GLU A 719 24.08 -9.42 -6.43
C GLU A 719 23.61 -10.16 -7.68
N VAL A 720 23.76 -11.49 -7.66
CA VAL A 720 23.21 -12.39 -8.66
C VAL A 720 22.04 -13.14 -8.03
N SER A 721 20.91 -13.20 -8.70
CA SER A 721 19.73 -13.92 -8.24
C SER A 721 19.15 -14.81 -9.34
N CYS A 722 18.57 -15.94 -8.95
CA CYS A 722 17.81 -16.81 -9.85
C CYS A 722 16.72 -17.54 -9.08
N GLY A 723 15.75 -18.07 -9.79
CA GLY A 723 14.69 -18.83 -9.18
C GLY A 723 13.61 -19.29 -10.15
N VAL A 724 12.61 -19.94 -9.56
CA VAL A 724 11.43 -20.43 -10.27
C VAL A 724 10.21 -20.03 -9.47
N LYS A 725 9.25 -19.34 -10.10
CA LYS A 725 7.90 -19.07 -9.59
C LYS A 725 6.96 -20.15 -10.14
N ASN A 726 5.95 -20.52 -9.39
CA ASN A 726 4.99 -21.58 -9.73
C ASN A 726 5.67 -22.85 -10.26
N MET A 727 6.60 -23.39 -9.47
CA MET A 727 7.47 -24.51 -9.84
C MET A 727 6.71 -25.74 -10.36
N PHE A 728 5.53 -26.03 -9.79
CA PHE A 728 4.70 -27.15 -10.16
C PHE A 728 3.73 -26.85 -11.30
N ASN A 729 3.78 -25.63 -11.86
CA ASN A 729 2.94 -25.16 -12.95
C ASN A 729 1.43 -25.37 -12.68
N GLN A 730 0.99 -25.10 -11.47
CA GLN A 730 -0.44 -25.07 -11.15
C GLN A 730 -1.06 -23.78 -11.70
N TYR A 731 -1.41 -23.83 -12.97
CA TYR A 731 -2.02 -22.73 -13.71
C TYR A 731 -3.36 -23.19 -14.24
N GLN A 732 -4.28 -22.28 -14.50
CA GLN A 732 -5.56 -22.61 -15.14
C GLN A 732 -5.30 -23.29 -16.47
N ASN A 733 -6.07 -24.35 -16.79
CA ASN A 733 -5.91 -25.15 -18.00
C ASN A 733 -7.21 -25.37 -18.76
N ASP A 734 -8.28 -24.72 -18.33
CA ASP A 734 -9.63 -24.76 -18.91
C ASP A 734 -10.07 -23.39 -19.43
N PHE A 735 -9.11 -22.61 -19.93
CA PHE A 735 -9.40 -21.35 -20.61
C PHE A 735 -10.27 -21.56 -21.85
N ASP A 736 -11.20 -20.67 -22.07
CA ASP A 736 -11.96 -20.60 -23.32
C ASP A 736 -11.03 -20.32 -24.50
N LYS A 737 -11.50 -20.69 -25.71
CA LYS A 737 -10.75 -20.54 -26.95
C LYS A 737 -11.45 -19.64 -27.97
N GLY A 738 -10.64 -18.91 -28.72
CA GLY A 738 -11.09 -18.10 -29.85
C GLY A 738 -11.84 -16.85 -29.45
N ALA A 739 -12.59 -16.31 -30.46
CA ALA A 739 -13.22 -15.00 -30.34
C ALA A 739 -14.49 -14.99 -29.48
N GLU A 740 -15.07 -16.17 -29.18
CA GLU A 740 -16.28 -16.29 -28.37
C GLU A 740 -15.92 -16.57 -26.87
N ARG A 741 -14.67 -16.39 -26.50
CA ARG A 741 -14.16 -16.63 -25.12
C ARG A 741 -14.79 -15.68 -24.11
N ASP A 742 -15.08 -16.18 -22.91
CA ASP A 742 -15.30 -15.34 -21.74
C ASP A 742 -13.93 -14.91 -21.17
N SER A 743 -13.51 -13.69 -21.49
CA SER A 743 -12.21 -13.16 -21.04
C SER A 743 -12.13 -12.94 -19.53
N ASN A 744 -13.27 -12.95 -18.83
CA ASN A 744 -13.34 -12.91 -17.37
C ASN A 744 -13.26 -14.29 -16.73
N TYR A 745 -13.39 -15.36 -17.48
CA TYR A 745 -13.21 -16.71 -16.96
C TYR A 745 -11.72 -16.99 -16.74
N ILE A 746 -11.15 -16.26 -15.78
CA ILE A 746 -9.77 -16.42 -15.31
C ILE A 746 -9.75 -16.54 -13.80
N TYR A 747 -8.98 -17.48 -13.28
CA TYR A 747 -8.80 -17.76 -11.85
C TYR A 747 -7.44 -18.44 -11.59
N GLY A 748 -7.00 -18.47 -10.35
CA GLY A 748 -5.76 -19.14 -9.97
C GLY A 748 -4.53 -18.21 -9.96
N PRO A 749 -3.32 -18.79 -9.99
CA PRO A 749 -2.09 -18.02 -10.03
C PRO A 749 -2.01 -17.12 -11.26
N SER A 750 -1.49 -15.92 -11.09
CA SER A 750 -1.37 -14.92 -12.18
C SER A 750 -0.33 -15.33 -13.24
N LEU A 751 0.61 -16.22 -12.92
CA LEU A 751 1.66 -16.67 -13.81
C LEU A 751 1.76 -18.21 -13.82
N PRO A 752 2.00 -18.83 -15.00
CA PRO A 752 2.47 -20.21 -15.10
C PRO A 752 3.88 -20.32 -14.54
N ARG A 753 4.47 -21.52 -14.58
CA ARG A 753 5.88 -21.70 -14.20
C ARG A 753 6.77 -20.68 -14.91
N THR A 754 7.48 -19.88 -14.11
CA THR A 754 8.31 -18.80 -14.60
C THR A 754 9.71 -18.92 -14.01
N ILE A 755 10.72 -19.04 -14.88
CA ILE A 755 12.13 -19.06 -14.47
C ILE A 755 12.68 -17.64 -14.59
N PHE A 756 13.51 -17.22 -13.65
CA PHE A 756 14.14 -15.90 -13.73
C PHE A 756 15.61 -15.91 -13.34
N VAL A 757 16.33 -14.94 -13.90
CA VAL A 757 17.70 -14.57 -13.53
C VAL A 757 17.78 -13.07 -13.38
N GLY A 758 18.47 -12.60 -12.35
CA GLY A 758 18.64 -11.17 -12.07
C GLY A 758 20.06 -10.81 -11.67
N LEU A 759 20.47 -9.61 -12.06
CA LEU A 759 21.72 -8.97 -11.70
C LEU A 759 21.42 -7.62 -11.06
N LYS A 760 22.09 -7.28 -9.97
CA LYS A 760 21.94 -6.00 -9.27
C LYS A 760 23.30 -5.50 -8.79
N ILE A 761 23.66 -4.27 -9.17
CA ILE A 761 24.84 -3.54 -8.68
C ILE A 761 24.37 -2.57 -7.59
N LYS A 762 25.14 -2.52 -6.47
CA LYS A 762 24.81 -1.65 -5.32
C LYS A 762 25.93 -0.64 -5.07
#